data_85aa6e5d77a5c9052779d326c2677d07
#
_entry.id   85aa6e5d77a5c9052779d326c2677d07
#
_cell.length_a   1.000
_cell.length_b   1.000
_cell.length_c   1.000
_cell.angle_alpha   90.00
_cell.angle_beta   90.00
_cell.angle_gamma   90.00
#
_symmetry.space_group_name_H-M   'P 1'
#
loop_
_entity.id
_entity.type
_entity.pdbx_description
1 polymer ?
#
loop_
_entity_poly.entity_id
_entity_poly.type
_entity_poly.pdbx_seq_one_letter_code
_entity_poly.pdbx_strand_id
1 'polypeptide(L)'
;MTYSTFTPDPYQQEVICARGGFHLVLAPPGCGKTQILTERIRHAHNTEGIAYADMLCLTFTNRAARGMVERIHNNISDEGVGEVFVGNVHRFCSKFLFANALVAAESSVIDENDAISIVARYLGEDEYAVLNNANRRRDYSNILHLESMMHQIRHNHPKALRAHTDCINADDIKAMQCICKVMKRTFDAAAMIDIYENTDTYRDLTQSDTCDYGNRQIIMKLLQKMSLARQYQLYKRRNHLLDFHDLLVQTYDAMLSDSEQTKYKHYTWVQVDEVQDLNPLQMAIIKLLTARPFHTVMFLGDEQQAIFSFMGAKLDALSALKQQPKCQLHHLSVNHRSPKYLLDIFNTYAAEVLKIDPSLLPEVGKERPQDILGNELKIICSETYEQEVRDCVQFANMLGSNFPESTTALVVNSNHDAEVISNELTMRDIGHFKVSGTDLFSLPEVKLLFAHLGVLNNEFSFMSWARLMKGLRVYESNAAARNFVRQLFDRAIMPSDLLLFDNTTYIQNFIHSYENETIVVFDTETTGLNVFDDDILQIAAVKVRNGKVVPDSEFALYIETDKSIPAMLGDIVNPIIEERRHHQLLTHAEALRQFMAYAEGCTLLGHNADYDYHILDFNLQRYTPEIRLADSHPSYLDSLRLVRLLHPELMEHKLKYLLAVLGLEGTNSHLADDDVNATRNVVVHCYKIAKEKVEEQEKFLDDSRVKERIGTLRRNYGKMYREGLRCMYENEERRVKSEERRVKSEERRVKNEERREKSEESLSDNSADVALVRELRRFYEYLLDGGFIVEIDGLRFILAYLSNDTIDASKEPSLYEQLCNHTMEISTLKEADLCGSKSINEHIFVTTIHKAKGLEFDNVIVFDAVDGRMPNYYSRNNPHQLAEDARKFYVALSRAKQRLYVSQCLQRTDYHNVPHEVHLTPFMRPIAKYFKEERFGVDEFKKTTL
;
A
#
# COMPACT_ATOMS: atom_id res chain seq x y z
N MET A 1 -4.61 -21.66 -25.25
CA MET A 1 -3.94 -21.98 -24.00
C MET A 1 -4.60 -23.21 -23.42
N THR A 2 -3.87 -24.30 -23.26
CA THR A 2 -4.37 -25.53 -22.68
C THR A 2 -4.58 -25.30 -21.18
N TYR A 3 -5.81 -25.26 -20.73
CA TYR A 3 -6.16 -25.27 -19.32
C TYR A 3 -5.54 -26.53 -18.68
N SER A 4 -4.55 -26.35 -17.81
CA SER A 4 -4.11 -27.46 -16.98
C SER A 4 -5.27 -27.78 -16.04
N THR A 5 -5.95 -28.88 -16.25
CA THR A 5 -7.02 -29.36 -15.36
C THR A 5 -6.38 -29.73 -14.03
N PHE A 6 -6.46 -28.81 -13.05
CA PHE A 6 -6.07 -29.10 -11.68
C PHE A 6 -6.91 -30.26 -11.15
N THR A 7 -6.26 -31.33 -10.74
CA THR A 7 -6.92 -32.49 -10.11
C THR A 7 -6.58 -32.45 -8.63
N PRO A 8 -7.51 -32.07 -7.75
CA PRO A 8 -7.26 -32.03 -6.31
C PRO A 8 -7.06 -33.43 -5.76
N ASP A 9 -6.17 -33.57 -4.79
CA ASP A 9 -6.10 -34.76 -3.98
C ASP A 9 -7.32 -34.87 -3.02
N PRO A 10 -7.55 -36.03 -2.37
CA PRO A 10 -8.73 -36.22 -1.50
C PRO A 10 -8.85 -35.20 -0.39
N TYR A 11 -7.74 -34.76 0.23
CA TYR A 11 -7.72 -33.78 1.30
C TYR A 11 -8.01 -32.36 0.77
N GLN A 12 -7.46 -32.03 -0.38
CA GLN A 12 -7.76 -30.79 -1.08
C GLN A 12 -9.24 -30.73 -1.49
N GLN A 13 -9.77 -31.83 -2.02
CA GLN A 13 -11.18 -31.91 -2.43
C GLN A 13 -12.14 -31.72 -1.24
N GLU A 14 -11.84 -32.28 -0.08
CA GLU A 14 -12.61 -32.08 1.15
C GLU A 14 -12.66 -30.59 1.52
N VAL A 15 -11.50 -29.92 1.51
CA VAL A 15 -11.39 -28.48 1.80
C VAL A 15 -12.13 -27.64 0.76
N ILE A 16 -12.02 -27.96 -0.53
CA ILE A 16 -12.72 -27.24 -1.61
C ILE A 16 -14.24 -27.29 -1.42
N CYS A 17 -14.78 -28.43 -1.02
CA CYS A 17 -16.21 -28.66 -0.84
C CYS A 17 -16.73 -28.27 0.55
N ALA A 18 -15.89 -27.82 1.49
CA ALA A 18 -16.29 -27.50 2.84
C ALA A 18 -17.26 -26.29 2.91
N ARG A 19 -18.40 -26.45 3.59
CA ARG A 19 -19.51 -25.48 3.63
C ARG A 19 -19.99 -25.21 5.04
N GLY A 20 -20.43 -23.99 5.25
CA GLY A 20 -21.16 -23.53 6.45
C GLY A 20 -20.32 -23.59 7.73
N GLY A 21 -20.34 -22.52 8.50
CA GLY A 21 -19.62 -22.41 9.77
C GLY A 21 -18.14 -22.07 9.64
N PHE A 22 -17.37 -22.44 10.65
CA PHE A 22 -15.94 -22.16 10.74
C PHE A 22 -15.11 -23.39 10.41
N HIS A 23 -14.12 -23.22 9.54
CA HIS A 23 -13.17 -24.23 9.14
C HIS A 23 -11.75 -23.75 9.40
N LEU A 24 -10.90 -24.62 9.94
CA LEU A 24 -9.48 -24.38 10.06
C LEU A 24 -8.71 -25.44 9.28
N VAL A 25 -7.91 -24.99 8.32
CA VAL A 25 -7.06 -25.85 7.49
C VAL A 25 -5.63 -25.71 7.95
N LEU A 26 -5.04 -26.78 8.47
CA LEU A 26 -3.61 -26.86 8.75
C LEU A 26 -2.90 -27.39 7.50
N ALA A 27 -2.04 -26.56 6.95
CA ALA A 27 -1.44 -26.80 5.65
C ALA A 27 0.07 -26.49 5.69
N PRO A 28 0.92 -27.51 5.86
CA PRO A 28 2.37 -27.38 5.75
C PRO A 28 2.81 -26.75 4.40
N PRO A 29 4.07 -26.28 4.30
CA PRO A 29 4.58 -25.74 3.04
C PRO A 29 4.47 -26.76 1.89
N GLY A 30 4.07 -26.27 0.71
CA GLY A 30 4.00 -27.13 -0.48
C GLY A 30 2.74 -27.96 -0.67
N CYS A 31 1.75 -27.89 0.24
CA CYS A 31 0.49 -28.64 0.12
C CYS A 31 -0.58 -27.96 -0.74
N GLY A 32 -0.24 -26.90 -1.49
CA GLY A 32 -1.12 -26.31 -2.48
C GLY A 32 -2.16 -25.31 -1.94
N LYS A 33 -1.94 -24.70 -0.77
CA LYS A 33 -2.84 -23.71 -0.13
C LYS A 33 -3.46 -22.72 -1.12
N THR A 34 -2.64 -22.00 -1.87
CA THR A 34 -3.12 -20.93 -2.77
C THR A 34 -3.96 -21.47 -3.94
N GLN A 35 -3.67 -22.68 -4.43
CA GLN A 35 -4.49 -23.32 -5.48
C GLN A 35 -5.87 -23.67 -4.94
N ILE A 36 -5.95 -24.22 -3.72
CA ILE A 36 -7.22 -24.54 -3.09
C ILE A 36 -8.07 -23.29 -2.89
N LEU A 37 -7.47 -22.16 -2.48
CA LEU A 37 -8.19 -20.90 -2.29
C LEU A 37 -8.86 -20.42 -3.59
N THR A 38 -8.21 -20.56 -4.73
CA THR A 38 -8.77 -20.21 -6.04
C THR A 38 -9.91 -21.16 -6.45
N GLU A 39 -9.69 -22.49 -6.29
CA GLU A 39 -10.70 -23.50 -6.63
C GLU A 39 -11.96 -23.38 -5.73
N ARG A 40 -11.79 -22.97 -4.49
CA ARG A 40 -12.92 -22.72 -3.58
C ARG A 40 -13.79 -21.55 -4.05
N ILE A 41 -13.21 -20.47 -4.56
CA ILE A 41 -13.99 -19.34 -5.14
C ILE A 41 -14.86 -19.86 -6.28
N ARG A 42 -14.24 -20.60 -7.22
CA ARG A 42 -14.94 -21.21 -8.35
C ARG A 42 -16.06 -22.17 -7.91
N HIS A 43 -15.77 -23.03 -6.92
CA HIS A 43 -16.75 -23.99 -6.38
C HIS A 43 -17.92 -23.28 -5.70
N ALA A 44 -17.63 -22.27 -4.86
CA ALA A 44 -18.65 -21.53 -4.12
C ALA A 44 -19.58 -20.77 -5.09
N HIS A 45 -19.06 -20.17 -6.15
CA HIS A 45 -19.88 -19.51 -7.15
C HIS A 45 -20.71 -20.51 -7.97
N ASN A 46 -20.06 -21.49 -8.61
CA ASN A 46 -20.72 -22.39 -9.57
C ASN A 46 -21.63 -23.42 -8.93
N THR A 47 -21.30 -23.88 -7.72
CA THR A 47 -22.00 -25.02 -7.08
C THR A 47 -22.90 -24.55 -5.93
N GLU A 48 -22.51 -23.49 -5.22
CA GLU A 48 -23.25 -22.98 -4.07
C GLU A 48 -24.10 -21.75 -4.40
N GLY A 49 -23.88 -21.12 -5.58
CA GLY A 49 -24.60 -19.93 -6.03
C GLY A 49 -24.23 -18.65 -5.26
N ILE A 50 -23.05 -18.60 -4.63
CA ILE A 50 -22.60 -17.43 -3.89
C ILE A 50 -22.14 -16.37 -4.90
N ALA A 51 -22.64 -15.15 -4.75
CA ALA A 51 -22.22 -14.04 -5.58
C ALA A 51 -20.75 -13.65 -5.29
N TYR A 52 -20.00 -13.30 -6.32
CA TYR A 52 -18.60 -12.86 -6.16
C TYR A 52 -18.46 -11.66 -5.23
N ALA A 53 -19.43 -10.73 -5.28
CA ALA A 53 -19.49 -9.58 -4.40
C ALA A 53 -19.58 -9.95 -2.90
N ASP A 54 -20.12 -11.14 -2.55
CA ASP A 54 -20.27 -11.61 -1.17
C ASP A 54 -19.07 -12.42 -0.67
N MET A 55 -18.01 -12.50 -1.50
CA MET A 55 -16.78 -13.22 -1.18
C MET A 55 -15.67 -12.28 -0.72
N LEU A 56 -15.00 -12.66 0.37
CA LEU A 56 -13.88 -11.93 0.96
C LEU A 56 -12.68 -12.85 1.12
N CYS A 57 -11.57 -12.50 0.47
CA CYS A 57 -10.30 -13.21 0.55
C CYS A 57 -9.26 -12.34 1.22
N LEU A 58 -8.82 -12.69 2.42
CA LEU A 58 -7.82 -11.96 3.18
C LEU A 58 -6.51 -12.75 3.24
N THR A 59 -5.41 -12.03 3.04
CA THR A 59 -4.05 -12.58 3.17
C THR A 59 -3.23 -11.68 4.10
N PHE A 60 -2.03 -12.15 4.46
CA PHE A 60 -1.16 -11.34 5.31
C PHE A 60 -0.35 -10.30 4.53
N THR A 61 0.04 -10.60 3.27
CA THR A 61 0.92 -9.72 2.47
C THR A 61 0.25 -9.30 1.16
N ASN A 62 0.63 -8.14 0.62
CA ASN A 62 0.18 -7.67 -0.70
C ASN A 62 0.57 -8.64 -1.82
N ARG A 63 1.77 -9.24 -1.72
CA ARG A 63 2.23 -10.24 -2.69
C ARG A 63 1.33 -11.48 -2.73
N ALA A 64 0.96 -12.02 -1.57
CA ALA A 64 0.06 -13.17 -1.52
C ALA A 64 -1.33 -12.81 -2.11
N ALA A 65 -1.82 -11.59 -1.82
CA ALA A 65 -3.05 -11.09 -2.42
C ALA A 65 -2.95 -11.02 -3.94
N ARG A 66 -1.86 -10.46 -4.48
CA ARG A 66 -1.65 -10.36 -5.93
C ARG A 66 -1.54 -11.73 -6.59
N GLY A 67 -0.71 -12.63 -6.05
CA GLY A 67 -0.60 -13.99 -6.59
C GLY A 67 -1.93 -14.75 -6.55
N MET A 68 -2.84 -14.41 -5.63
CA MET A 68 -4.20 -14.94 -5.60
C MET A 68 -5.06 -14.30 -6.71
N VAL A 69 -5.01 -12.98 -6.88
CA VAL A 69 -5.73 -12.25 -7.95
C VAL A 69 -5.34 -12.79 -9.33
N GLU A 70 -4.04 -12.90 -9.61
CA GLU A 70 -3.53 -13.45 -10.90
C GLU A 70 -4.05 -14.85 -11.16
N ARG A 71 -4.04 -15.73 -10.15
CA ARG A 71 -4.55 -17.10 -10.30
C ARG A 71 -6.06 -17.15 -10.49
N ILE A 72 -6.79 -16.27 -9.80
CA ILE A 72 -8.24 -16.13 -9.98
C ILE A 72 -8.54 -15.76 -11.42
N HIS A 73 -7.92 -14.71 -11.96
CA HIS A 73 -8.13 -14.27 -13.34
C HIS A 73 -7.66 -15.29 -14.39
N ASN A 74 -6.58 -16.04 -14.11
CA ASN A 74 -6.08 -17.07 -15.03
C ASN A 74 -6.95 -18.33 -15.04
N ASN A 75 -7.66 -18.65 -13.95
CA ASN A 75 -8.42 -19.90 -13.80
C ASN A 75 -9.93 -19.72 -13.88
N ILE A 76 -10.44 -18.50 -13.73
CA ILE A 76 -11.86 -18.18 -13.74
C ILE A 76 -12.08 -17.10 -14.80
N SER A 77 -12.87 -17.44 -15.82
CA SER A 77 -13.12 -16.58 -16.99
C SER A 77 -14.40 -15.73 -16.86
N ASP A 78 -15.10 -15.82 -15.74
CA ASP A 78 -16.35 -15.10 -15.51
C ASP A 78 -16.10 -13.60 -15.35
N GLU A 79 -16.87 -12.76 -16.04
CA GLU A 79 -16.72 -11.30 -16.03
C GLU A 79 -16.87 -10.69 -14.61
N GLY A 80 -17.75 -11.25 -13.77
CA GLY A 80 -17.99 -10.77 -12.42
C GLY A 80 -16.91 -11.12 -11.38
N VAL A 81 -15.90 -11.93 -11.71
CA VAL A 81 -14.88 -12.40 -10.73
C VAL A 81 -14.07 -11.26 -10.09
N GLY A 82 -13.97 -10.12 -10.76
CA GLY A 82 -13.34 -8.91 -10.22
C GLY A 82 -14.03 -8.30 -8.99
N GLU A 83 -15.28 -8.69 -8.70
CA GLU A 83 -16.02 -8.24 -7.51
C GLU A 83 -15.56 -8.92 -6.22
N VAL A 84 -14.85 -10.06 -6.31
CA VAL A 84 -14.24 -10.70 -5.14
C VAL A 84 -13.22 -9.76 -4.51
N PHE A 85 -13.42 -9.41 -3.25
CA PHE A 85 -12.37 -8.67 -2.57
C PHE A 85 -11.18 -9.58 -2.23
N VAL A 86 -10.01 -9.25 -2.76
CA VAL A 86 -8.74 -9.91 -2.40
C VAL A 86 -7.75 -8.86 -1.91
N GLY A 87 -7.23 -9.03 -0.69
CA GLY A 87 -6.29 -8.05 -0.13
C GLY A 87 -5.77 -8.44 1.25
N ASN A 88 -4.91 -7.61 1.83
CA ASN A 88 -4.57 -7.72 3.24
C ASN A 88 -5.59 -6.99 4.12
N VAL A 89 -5.55 -7.25 5.44
CA VAL A 89 -6.51 -6.66 6.40
C VAL A 89 -6.45 -5.14 6.43
N HIS A 90 -5.27 -4.52 6.33
CA HIS A 90 -5.14 -3.05 6.33
C HIS A 90 -5.75 -2.41 5.08
N ARG A 91 -5.55 -3.03 3.89
CA ARG A 91 -6.19 -2.59 2.64
C ARG A 91 -7.72 -2.68 2.75
N PHE A 92 -8.21 -3.77 3.33
CA PHE A 92 -9.64 -3.91 3.61
C PHE A 92 -10.15 -2.80 4.52
N CYS A 93 -9.49 -2.57 5.67
CA CYS A 93 -9.89 -1.55 6.64
C CYS A 93 -9.86 -0.13 6.02
N SER A 94 -8.82 0.19 5.25
CA SER A 94 -8.75 1.46 4.52
C SER A 94 -9.94 1.63 3.57
N LYS A 95 -10.18 0.65 2.69
CA LYS A 95 -11.33 0.68 1.77
C LYS A 95 -12.66 0.79 2.52
N PHE A 96 -12.81 0.04 3.62
CA PHE A 96 -14.02 0.07 4.44
C PHE A 96 -14.29 1.45 5.04
N LEU A 97 -13.27 2.08 5.64
CA LEU A 97 -13.42 3.40 6.28
C LEU A 97 -13.78 4.50 5.27
N PHE A 98 -13.10 4.55 4.15
CA PHE A 98 -13.37 5.55 3.11
C PHE A 98 -14.71 5.31 2.41
N ALA A 99 -15.03 4.06 2.05
CA ALA A 99 -16.27 3.74 1.35
C ALA A 99 -17.53 3.96 2.20
N ASN A 100 -17.41 3.90 3.53
CA ASN A 100 -18.52 4.14 4.46
C ASN A 100 -18.49 5.53 5.09
N ALA A 101 -17.67 6.47 4.59
CA ALA A 101 -17.53 7.83 5.12
C ALA A 101 -17.32 7.89 6.65
N LEU A 102 -16.41 7.04 7.15
CA LEU A 102 -16.07 6.97 8.56
C LEU A 102 -14.84 7.81 8.92
N VAL A 103 -14.14 8.30 7.92
CA VAL A 103 -13.00 9.20 8.01
C VAL A 103 -13.18 10.33 7.01
N ALA A 104 -12.54 11.48 7.24
CA ALA A 104 -12.62 12.59 6.31
C ALA A 104 -12.11 12.15 4.91
N ALA A 105 -12.80 12.56 3.86
CA ALA A 105 -12.50 12.13 2.49
C ALA A 105 -11.06 12.46 2.07
N GLU A 106 -10.49 13.55 2.60
CA GLU A 106 -9.12 13.99 2.33
C GLU A 106 -8.07 13.34 3.26
N SER A 107 -8.44 12.33 4.03
CA SER A 107 -7.50 11.64 4.91
C SER A 107 -6.42 10.91 4.11
N SER A 108 -5.18 10.99 4.60
CA SER A 108 -4.03 10.29 4.03
C SER A 108 -3.52 9.20 4.96
N VAL A 109 -3.23 8.03 4.42
CA VAL A 109 -2.61 6.95 5.19
C VAL A 109 -1.09 7.16 5.21
N ILE A 110 -0.49 7.11 6.40
CA ILE A 110 0.96 7.26 6.61
C ILE A 110 1.58 5.97 7.11
N ASP A 111 2.83 5.76 6.73
CA ASP A 111 3.63 4.61 7.21
C ASP A 111 4.36 4.92 8.53
N GLU A 112 5.03 3.90 9.09
CA GLU A 112 5.78 4.02 10.34
C GLU A 112 6.92 5.05 10.25
N ASN A 113 7.60 5.16 9.09
CA ASN A 113 8.69 6.12 8.91
C ASN A 113 8.17 7.57 8.95
N ASP A 114 7.02 7.83 8.33
CA ASP A 114 6.37 9.14 8.40
C ASP A 114 5.94 9.46 9.84
N ALA A 115 5.37 8.49 10.55
CA ALA A 115 4.97 8.63 11.95
C ALA A 115 6.17 8.94 12.85
N ILE A 116 7.28 8.21 12.70
CA ILE A 116 8.54 8.46 13.43
C ILE A 116 9.07 9.86 13.13
N SER A 117 9.09 10.28 11.86
CA SER A 117 9.52 11.63 11.45
C SER A 117 8.66 12.74 12.10
N ILE A 118 7.36 12.50 12.29
CA ILE A 118 6.47 13.44 12.98
C ILE A 118 6.85 13.55 14.46
N VAL A 119 7.07 12.43 15.14
CA VAL A 119 7.42 12.41 16.58
C VAL A 119 8.83 12.97 16.82
N ALA A 120 9.81 12.66 15.96
CA ALA A 120 11.18 13.17 16.05
C ALA A 120 11.22 14.72 16.14
N ARG A 121 10.35 15.39 15.39
CA ARG A 121 10.19 16.85 15.44
C ARG A 121 9.94 17.37 16.86
N TYR A 122 9.07 16.73 17.64
CA TYR A 122 8.71 17.20 18.97
C TYR A 122 9.85 17.03 19.99
N LEU A 123 10.80 16.15 19.66
CA LEU A 123 12.02 15.96 20.46
C LEU A 123 13.18 16.83 19.97
N GLY A 124 13.03 17.52 18.85
CA GLY A 124 14.13 18.28 18.23
C GLY A 124 15.24 17.37 17.68
N GLU A 125 14.94 16.11 17.38
CA GLU A 125 15.91 15.14 16.87
C GLU A 125 15.93 15.14 15.36
N ASP A 126 17.10 14.81 14.80
CA ASP A 126 17.23 14.56 13.36
C ASP A 126 16.53 13.25 12.99
N GLU A 127 15.52 13.35 12.13
CA GLU A 127 14.71 12.21 11.71
C GLU A 127 15.52 11.10 11.01
N TYR A 128 16.56 11.48 10.25
CA TYR A 128 17.42 10.50 9.58
C TYR A 128 18.28 9.73 10.56
N ALA A 129 18.81 10.40 11.58
CA ALA A 129 19.56 9.76 12.65
C ALA A 129 18.68 8.76 13.42
N VAL A 130 17.41 9.08 13.62
CA VAL A 130 16.44 8.19 14.30
C VAL A 130 16.12 6.99 13.41
N LEU A 131 15.74 7.20 12.14
CA LEU A 131 15.34 6.15 11.22
C LEU A 131 16.47 5.14 10.94
N ASN A 132 17.72 5.59 10.94
CA ASN A 132 18.89 4.76 10.71
C ASN A 132 19.42 4.06 11.97
N ASN A 133 18.86 4.34 13.16
CA ASN A 133 19.26 3.72 14.41
C ASN A 133 18.16 2.78 14.94
N ALA A 134 18.39 1.47 14.88
CA ALA A 134 17.41 0.46 15.24
C ALA A 134 16.87 0.59 16.69
N ASN A 135 17.71 0.95 17.66
CA ASN A 135 17.28 1.14 19.06
C ASN A 135 16.39 2.37 19.19
N ARG A 136 16.79 3.49 18.56
CA ARG A 136 16.00 4.72 18.57
C ARG A 136 14.66 4.49 17.88
N ARG A 137 14.67 3.88 16.70
CA ARG A 137 13.45 3.53 15.97
C ARG A 137 12.49 2.69 16.83
N ARG A 138 12.99 1.72 17.58
CA ARG A 138 12.19 0.92 18.51
C ARG A 138 11.55 1.76 19.62
N ASP A 139 12.27 2.71 20.19
CA ASP A 139 11.73 3.60 21.24
C ASP A 139 10.60 4.47 20.69
N TYR A 140 10.73 4.96 19.47
CA TYR A 140 9.67 5.73 18.80
C TYR A 140 8.45 4.86 18.46
N SER A 141 8.66 3.66 17.94
CA SER A 141 7.58 2.71 17.69
C SER A 141 6.76 2.43 18.96
N ASN A 142 7.42 2.31 20.13
CA ASN A 142 6.72 2.17 21.40
C ASN A 142 5.83 3.38 21.75
N ILE A 143 6.22 4.59 21.36
CA ILE A 143 5.39 5.80 21.56
C ILE A 143 4.14 5.74 20.69
N LEU A 144 4.29 5.34 19.41
CA LEU A 144 3.18 5.23 18.47
C LEU A 144 2.16 4.17 18.95
N HIS A 145 2.65 3.03 19.43
CA HIS A 145 1.79 1.96 19.96
C HIS A 145 1.05 2.35 21.24
N LEU A 146 1.66 3.19 22.07
CA LEU A 146 1.05 3.66 23.31
C LEU A 146 -0.22 4.47 23.05
N GLU A 147 -0.24 5.30 22.00
CA GLU A 147 -1.44 6.05 21.60
C GLU A 147 -2.58 5.10 21.24
N SER A 148 -2.33 4.13 20.36
CA SER A 148 -3.32 3.13 19.96
C SER A 148 -3.85 2.32 21.16
N MET A 149 -2.97 1.96 22.09
CA MET A 149 -3.39 1.21 23.28
C MET A 149 -4.26 2.04 24.21
N MET A 150 -3.92 3.32 24.44
CA MET A 150 -4.74 4.20 25.26
C MET A 150 -6.13 4.40 24.65
N HIS A 151 -6.23 4.48 23.32
CA HIS A 151 -7.53 4.47 22.64
C HIS A 151 -8.32 3.20 22.95
N GLN A 152 -7.72 2.02 22.80
CA GLN A 152 -8.38 0.73 23.07
C GLN A 152 -8.81 0.58 24.55
N ILE A 153 -8.05 1.13 25.50
CA ILE A 153 -8.42 1.16 26.91
C ILE A 153 -9.62 2.08 27.13
N ARG A 154 -9.63 3.28 26.53
CA ARG A 154 -10.72 4.26 26.64
C ARG A 154 -12.03 3.69 26.15
N HIS A 155 -12.03 2.97 25.05
CA HIS A 155 -13.18 2.31 24.45
C HIS A 155 -13.48 0.93 25.05
N ASN A 156 -12.81 0.57 26.15
CA ASN A 156 -13.01 -0.68 26.89
C ASN A 156 -12.84 -1.95 26.03
N HIS A 157 -11.93 -1.91 25.07
CA HIS A 157 -11.64 -3.11 24.29
C HIS A 157 -11.11 -4.23 25.19
N PRO A 158 -11.47 -5.51 24.94
CA PRO A 158 -10.94 -6.64 25.68
C PRO A 158 -9.41 -6.65 25.70
N LYS A 159 -8.80 -6.97 26.83
CA LYS A 159 -7.34 -7.02 26.98
C LYS A 159 -6.68 -7.92 25.92
N ALA A 160 -7.35 -8.99 25.53
CA ALA A 160 -6.87 -9.92 24.51
C ALA A 160 -6.77 -9.31 23.09
N LEU A 161 -7.55 -8.26 22.81
CA LEU A 161 -7.57 -7.58 21.50
C LEU A 161 -6.55 -6.45 21.40
N ARG A 162 -6.04 -5.93 22.53
CA ARG A 162 -5.10 -4.82 22.53
C ARG A 162 -3.82 -5.26 21.84
N ALA A 163 -3.59 -4.71 20.66
CA ALA A 163 -2.35 -4.92 19.96
C ALA A 163 -1.21 -4.22 20.72
N HIS A 164 -0.02 -4.82 20.67
CA HIS A 164 1.19 -4.23 21.23
C HIS A 164 1.11 -3.91 22.72
N THR A 165 0.58 -4.85 23.52
CA THR A 165 0.51 -4.69 24.98
C THR A 165 1.89 -4.39 25.59
N ASP A 166 2.97 -4.76 24.91
CA ASP A 166 4.36 -4.53 25.35
C ASP A 166 4.79 -3.07 25.30
N CYS A 167 4.02 -2.18 24.65
CA CYS A 167 4.27 -0.74 24.70
C CYS A 167 4.03 -0.16 26.09
N ILE A 168 3.22 -0.85 26.92
CA ILE A 168 3.16 -0.59 28.36
C ILE A 168 4.03 -1.65 29.05
N ASN A 169 5.31 -1.40 29.06
CA ASN A 169 6.26 -2.31 29.69
C ASN A 169 6.17 -2.28 31.24
N ALA A 170 6.92 -3.16 31.89
CA ALA A 170 6.89 -3.27 33.35
C ALA A 170 7.26 -1.97 34.08
N ASP A 171 8.19 -1.20 33.53
CA ASP A 171 8.59 0.10 34.10
C ASP A 171 7.50 1.15 33.92
N ASP A 172 6.81 1.17 32.78
CA ASP A 172 5.67 2.06 32.54
C ASP A 172 4.51 1.74 33.50
N ILE A 173 4.20 0.45 33.69
CA ILE A 173 3.20 0.01 34.68
C ILE A 173 3.61 0.40 36.09
N LYS A 174 4.86 0.16 36.46
CA LYS A 174 5.39 0.53 37.78
C LYS A 174 5.31 2.05 37.98
N ALA A 175 5.64 2.85 37.00
CA ALA A 175 5.53 4.29 37.03
C ALA A 175 4.09 4.76 37.27
N MET A 176 3.13 4.21 36.56
CA MET A 176 1.69 4.49 36.75
C MET A 176 1.20 4.09 38.13
N GLN A 177 1.61 2.92 38.62
CA GLN A 177 1.31 2.45 39.97
C GLN A 177 1.90 3.39 41.06
N CYS A 178 3.13 3.89 40.86
CA CYS A 178 3.73 4.87 41.73
C CYS A 178 2.94 6.18 41.76
N ILE A 179 2.51 6.68 40.61
CA ILE A 179 1.64 7.86 40.51
C ILE A 179 0.35 7.63 41.30
N CYS A 180 -0.32 6.50 41.07
CA CYS A 180 -1.57 6.17 41.74
C CYS A 180 -1.38 6.06 43.27
N LYS A 181 -0.24 5.50 43.74
CA LYS A 181 0.08 5.39 45.17
C LYS A 181 0.25 6.76 45.82
N VAL A 182 0.99 7.67 45.16
CA VAL A 182 1.16 9.06 45.61
C VAL A 182 -0.19 9.78 45.70
N MET A 183 -1.03 9.57 44.69
CA MET A 183 -2.38 10.18 44.62
C MET A 183 -3.44 9.46 45.45
N LYS A 184 -3.08 8.38 46.18
CA LYS A 184 -3.98 7.58 47.00
C LYS A 184 -5.22 7.09 46.24
N ARG A 185 -5.04 6.69 45.00
CA ARG A 185 -6.07 6.15 44.10
C ARG A 185 -5.76 4.71 43.65
N THR A 186 -6.79 3.97 43.25
CA THR A 186 -6.64 2.63 42.69
C THR A 186 -5.99 2.70 41.30
N PHE A 187 -5.13 1.75 40.99
CA PHE A 187 -4.58 1.57 39.63
C PHE A 187 -5.55 0.76 38.79
N ASP A 188 -6.25 1.42 37.87
CA ASP A 188 -7.23 0.85 36.96
C ASP A 188 -7.20 1.54 35.59
N ALA A 189 -8.09 1.14 34.68
CA ALA A 189 -8.17 1.72 33.34
C ALA A 189 -8.45 3.24 33.36
N ALA A 190 -9.32 3.69 34.29
CA ALA A 190 -9.65 5.10 34.44
C ALA A 190 -8.44 5.91 34.91
N ALA A 191 -7.65 5.35 35.83
CA ALA A 191 -6.39 5.96 36.25
C ALA A 191 -5.36 6.06 35.11
N MET A 192 -5.24 5.02 34.28
CA MET A 192 -4.32 5.00 33.13
C MET A 192 -4.69 6.10 32.13
N ILE A 193 -5.97 6.24 31.81
CA ILE A 193 -6.48 7.26 30.89
C ILE A 193 -6.27 8.66 31.46
N ASP A 194 -6.58 8.87 32.75
CA ASP A 194 -6.40 10.15 33.40
C ASP A 194 -4.91 10.59 33.43
N ILE A 195 -3.98 9.67 33.70
CA ILE A 195 -2.54 9.96 33.63
C ILE A 195 -2.12 10.32 32.20
N TYR A 196 -2.65 9.61 31.21
CA TYR A 196 -2.37 9.86 29.78
C TYR A 196 -2.89 11.23 29.33
N GLU A 197 -4.09 11.61 29.75
CA GLU A 197 -4.73 12.87 29.35
C GLU A 197 -4.17 14.10 30.07
N ASN A 198 -3.69 13.93 31.31
CA ASN A 198 -3.27 15.00 32.18
C ASN A 198 -1.78 14.93 32.56
N THR A 199 -0.91 14.57 31.60
CA THR A 199 0.54 14.39 31.83
C THR A 199 1.21 15.57 32.53
N ASP A 200 0.80 16.81 32.26
CA ASP A 200 1.41 18.01 32.84
C ASP A 200 1.07 18.12 34.32
N THR A 201 -0.14 17.81 34.75
CA THR A 201 -0.56 17.76 36.16
C THR A 201 0.29 16.77 36.96
N TYR A 202 0.65 15.63 36.38
CA TYR A 202 1.45 14.60 37.02
C TYR A 202 2.95 14.89 37.00
N ARG A 203 3.41 15.79 36.14
CA ARG A 203 4.83 16.19 36.08
C ARG A 203 5.29 16.84 37.39
N ASP A 204 4.45 17.61 38.03
CA ASP A 204 4.77 18.29 39.30
C ASP A 204 4.94 17.31 40.47
N LEU A 205 4.30 16.11 40.38
CA LEU A 205 4.51 15.06 41.39
C LEU A 205 5.95 14.54 41.45
N THR A 206 6.71 14.68 40.39
CA THR A 206 8.09 14.25 40.34
C THR A 206 9.01 15.12 41.15
N GLN A 207 8.56 16.31 41.53
CA GLN A 207 9.28 17.26 42.42
C GLN A 207 8.97 17.02 43.91
N SER A 208 8.00 16.15 44.22
CA SER A 208 7.58 15.84 45.59
C SER A 208 8.59 14.94 46.31
N ASP A 209 8.85 15.19 47.59
CA ASP A 209 9.72 14.36 48.43
C ASP A 209 9.20 12.94 48.68
N THR A 210 7.97 12.64 48.28
CA THR A 210 7.33 11.33 48.43
C THR A 210 7.78 10.29 47.42
N CYS A 211 8.57 10.67 46.39
CA CYS A 211 9.03 9.83 45.33
C CYS A 211 10.56 9.67 45.34
N ASP A 212 11.07 8.43 45.46
CA ASP A 212 12.50 8.19 45.39
C ASP A 212 13.09 8.51 43.98
N TYR A 213 14.43 8.64 43.88
CA TYR A 213 15.09 9.06 42.66
C TYR A 213 14.83 8.09 41.50
N GLY A 214 14.86 6.78 41.72
CA GLY A 214 14.62 5.76 40.69
C GLY A 214 13.21 5.81 40.14
N ASN A 215 12.21 5.95 41.01
CA ASN A 215 10.81 6.08 40.63
C ASN A 215 10.56 7.43 39.90
N ARG A 216 11.22 8.53 40.29
CA ARG A 216 11.16 9.79 39.53
C ARG A 216 11.59 9.61 38.06
N GLN A 217 12.71 8.92 37.84
CA GLN A 217 13.22 8.70 36.48
C GLN A 217 12.24 7.92 35.59
N ILE A 218 11.62 6.84 36.09
CA ILE A 218 10.67 6.06 35.30
C ILE A 218 9.35 6.83 35.10
N ILE A 219 8.89 7.61 36.07
CA ILE A 219 7.71 8.48 35.94
C ILE A 219 7.97 9.56 34.88
N MET A 220 9.12 10.24 34.92
CA MET A 220 9.47 11.28 33.95
C MET A 220 9.49 10.71 32.52
N LYS A 221 10.12 9.55 32.32
CA LYS A 221 10.16 8.86 31.02
C LYS A 221 8.75 8.50 30.51
N LEU A 222 7.90 7.96 31.39
CA LEU A 222 6.51 7.64 31.06
C LEU A 222 5.73 8.88 30.64
N LEU A 223 5.76 9.95 31.45
CA LEU A 223 5.01 11.18 31.18
C LEU A 223 5.47 11.83 29.88
N GLN A 224 6.78 11.82 29.58
CA GLN A 224 7.32 12.28 28.31
C GLN A 224 6.79 11.45 27.15
N LYS A 225 6.84 10.12 27.26
CA LYS A 225 6.31 9.18 26.25
C LYS A 225 4.82 9.42 26.00
N MET A 226 4.02 9.56 27.05
CA MET A 226 2.58 9.82 26.94
C MET A 226 2.29 11.19 26.31
N SER A 227 3.03 12.21 26.68
CA SER A 227 2.90 13.55 26.10
C SER A 227 3.19 13.54 24.59
N LEU A 228 4.23 12.84 24.17
CA LEU A 228 4.58 12.68 22.75
C LEU A 228 3.51 11.90 21.98
N ALA A 229 3.01 10.79 22.53
CA ALA A 229 1.93 10.02 21.93
C ALA A 229 0.66 10.87 21.73
N ARG A 230 0.31 11.69 22.72
CA ARG A 230 -0.81 12.62 22.62
C ARG A 230 -0.60 13.72 21.58
N GLN A 231 0.60 14.30 21.52
CA GLN A 231 0.96 15.30 20.51
C GLN A 231 0.88 14.72 19.10
N TYR A 232 1.33 13.48 18.93
CA TYR A 232 1.23 12.74 17.68
C TYR A 232 -0.24 12.53 17.27
N GLN A 233 -1.10 12.12 18.19
CA GLN A 233 -2.54 11.96 17.92
C GLN A 233 -3.20 13.29 17.49
N LEU A 234 -2.92 14.36 18.21
CA LEU A 234 -3.43 15.70 17.86
C LEU A 234 -2.93 16.15 16.48
N TYR A 235 -1.67 15.84 16.15
CA TYR A 235 -1.11 16.13 14.85
C TYR A 235 -1.81 15.35 13.73
N LYS A 236 -2.06 14.03 13.91
CA LYS A 236 -2.80 13.22 12.96
C LYS A 236 -4.20 13.80 12.71
N ARG A 237 -4.96 14.06 13.77
CA ARG A 237 -6.31 14.63 13.66
C ARG A 237 -6.33 15.96 12.91
N ARG A 238 -5.43 16.88 13.26
CA ARG A 238 -5.36 18.20 12.60
C ARG A 238 -5.02 18.11 11.10
N ASN A 239 -4.26 17.12 10.71
CA ASN A 239 -3.79 16.98 9.33
C ASN A 239 -4.52 15.87 8.56
N HIS A 240 -5.61 15.32 9.09
CA HIS A 240 -6.37 14.23 8.50
C HIS A 240 -5.47 13.04 8.12
N LEU A 241 -4.58 12.62 9.04
CA LEU A 241 -3.66 11.51 8.84
C LEU A 241 -4.13 10.27 9.61
N LEU A 242 -4.00 9.12 8.98
CA LEU A 242 -4.31 7.81 9.55
C LEU A 242 -3.07 6.94 9.48
N ASP A 243 -2.65 6.33 10.57
CA ASP A 243 -1.67 5.26 10.54
C ASP A 243 -2.34 3.88 10.48
N PHE A 244 -1.55 2.82 10.35
CA PHE A 244 -2.08 1.46 10.24
C PHE A 244 -2.84 1.01 11.50
N HIS A 245 -2.55 1.58 12.67
CA HIS A 245 -3.30 1.27 13.89
C HIS A 245 -4.67 1.94 13.88
N ASP A 246 -4.75 3.19 13.39
CA ASP A 246 -6.03 3.89 13.25
C ASP A 246 -6.97 3.11 12.34
N LEU A 247 -6.47 2.58 11.21
CA LEU A 247 -7.27 1.78 10.28
C LEU A 247 -7.92 0.58 10.97
N LEU A 248 -7.15 -0.16 11.77
CA LEU A 248 -7.67 -1.34 12.47
C LEU A 248 -8.67 -0.96 13.57
N VAL A 249 -8.30 -0.01 14.42
CA VAL A 249 -9.10 0.36 15.60
C VAL A 249 -10.42 0.99 15.17
N GLN A 250 -10.40 1.93 14.24
CA GLN A 250 -11.62 2.60 13.76
C GLN A 250 -12.55 1.63 13.02
N THR A 251 -11.98 0.71 12.22
CA THR A 251 -12.78 -0.34 11.58
C THR A 251 -13.42 -1.26 12.62
N TYR A 252 -12.67 -1.69 13.63
CA TYR A 252 -13.21 -2.52 14.71
C TYR A 252 -14.34 -1.82 15.46
N ASP A 253 -14.15 -0.56 15.84
CA ASP A 253 -15.16 0.22 16.59
C ASP A 253 -16.43 0.43 15.73
N ALA A 254 -16.26 0.75 14.44
CA ALA A 254 -17.39 0.89 13.52
C ALA A 254 -18.18 -0.42 13.38
N MET A 255 -17.49 -1.54 13.11
CA MET A 255 -18.14 -2.85 12.97
C MET A 255 -18.77 -3.34 14.28
N LEU A 256 -18.16 -3.06 15.43
CA LEU A 256 -18.71 -3.40 16.74
C LEU A 256 -20.00 -2.63 17.04
N SER A 257 -20.10 -1.38 16.55
CA SER A 257 -21.30 -0.55 16.69
C SER A 257 -22.48 -1.05 15.87
N ASP A 258 -22.23 -1.83 14.81
CA ASP A 258 -23.25 -2.44 13.94
C ASP A 258 -23.70 -3.81 14.47
N SER A 259 -24.25 -3.82 15.67
CA SER A 259 -24.66 -5.05 16.37
C SER A 259 -25.73 -5.85 15.63
N GLU A 260 -26.57 -5.19 14.82
CA GLU A 260 -27.63 -5.81 14.03
C GLU A 260 -27.15 -6.23 12.63
N GLN A 261 -25.93 -5.91 12.25
CA GLN A 261 -25.34 -6.20 10.93
C GLN A 261 -26.16 -5.64 9.75
N THR A 262 -26.69 -4.44 9.91
CA THR A 262 -27.57 -3.79 8.93
C THR A 262 -26.95 -2.55 8.32
N LYS A 263 -25.95 -1.95 8.96
CA LYS A 263 -25.37 -0.69 8.57
C LYS A 263 -24.24 -0.85 7.53
N TYR A 264 -23.44 -1.89 7.70
CA TYR A 264 -22.28 -2.14 6.85
C TYR A 264 -22.41 -3.45 6.12
N LYS A 265 -21.64 -3.59 5.02
CA LYS A 265 -21.57 -4.84 4.29
C LYS A 265 -20.90 -5.93 5.11
N HIS A 266 -21.59 -7.07 5.27
CA HIS A 266 -21.08 -8.30 5.81
C HIS A 266 -20.97 -9.35 4.71
N TYR A 267 -20.07 -10.32 4.90
CA TYR A 267 -19.78 -11.33 3.89
C TYR A 267 -20.31 -12.68 4.31
N THR A 268 -20.90 -13.39 3.36
CA THR A 268 -21.39 -14.75 3.60
C THR A 268 -20.30 -15.79 3.42
N TRP A 269 -19.25 -15.44 2.67
CA TRP A 269 -18.14 -16.33 2.36
C TRP A 269 -16.81 -15.63 2.55
N VAL A 270 -16.01 -16.15 3.50
CA VAL A 270 -14.73 -15.53 3.90
C VAL A 270 -13.65 -16.59 3.92
N GLN A 271 -12.52 -16.29 3.31
CA GLN A 271 -11.30 -17.09 3.49
C GLN A 271 -10.12 -16.23 3.87
N VAL A 272 -9.28 -16.76 4.76
CA VAL A 272 -8.16 -16.05 5.37
C VAL A 272 -6.92 -16.93 5.30
N ASP A 273 -5.91 -16.48 4.58
CA ASP A 273 -4.62 -17.17 4.47
C ASP A 273 -3.62 -16.64 5.52
N GLU A 274 -2.64 -17.47 5.87
CA GLU A 274 -1.56 -17.18 6.83
C GLU A 274 -2.10 -16.68 8.20
N VAL A 275 -3.15 -17.32 8.70
CA VAL A 275 -3.84 -16.89 9.93
C VAL A 275 -2.93 -16.83 11.17
N GLN A 276 -1.82 -17.59 11.20
CA GLN A 276 -0.84 -17.57 12.28
C GLN A 276 -0.09 -16.23 12.42
N ASP A 277 -0.15 -15.37 11.39
CA ASP A 277 0.55 -14.08 11.39
C ASP A 277 -0.37 -12.92 11.80
N LEU A 278 -1.66 -13.16 11.94
CA LEU A 278 -2.64 -12.13 12.32
C LEU A 278 -2.60 -11.83 13.82
N ASN A 279 -2.74 -10.55 14.14
CA ASN A 279 -2.90 -10.13 15.54
C ASN A 279 -4.35 -10.32 16.02
N PRO A 280 -4.60 -10.29 17.35
CA PRO A 280 -5.94 -10.51 17.89
C PRO A 280 -6.98 -9.50 17.41
N LEU A 281 -6.63 -8.24 17.16
CA LEU A 281 -7.54 -7.20 16.68
C LEU A 281 -7.97 -7.47 15.23
N GLN A 282 -7.02 -7.87 14.37
CA GLN A 282 -7.32 -8.28 12.99
C GLN A 282 -8.27 -9.50 12.97
N MET A 283 -8.02 -10.48 13.84
CA MET A 283 -8.91 -11.65 13.98
C MET A 283 -10.32 -11.26 14.46
N ALA A 284 -10.42 -10.28 15.35
CA ALA A 284 -11.72 -9.79 15.83
C ALA A 284 -12.48 -9.07 14.71
N ILE A 285 -11.82 -8.25 13.89
CA ILE A 285 -12.41 -7.61 12.72
C ILE A 285 -12.97 -8.66 11.75
N ILE A 286 -12.17 -9.69 11.41
CA ILE A 286 -12.60 -10.76 10.51
C ILE A 286 -13.87 -11.46 11.02
N LYS A 287 -13.96 -11.70 12.32
CA LYS A 287 -15.16 -12.30 12.92
C LYS A 287 -16.39 -11.39 12.85
N LEU A 288 -16.21 -10.08 12.99
CA LEU A 288 -17.30 -9.10 12.87
C LEU A 288 -17.77 -8.94 11.41
N LEU A 289 -16.91 -9.17 10.43
CA LEU A 289 -17.23 -9.07 9.01
C LEU A 289 -18.13 -10.21 8.50
N THR A 290 -18.32 -11.28 9.26
CA THR A 290 -19.06 -12.44 8.80
C THR A 290 -20.56 -12.25 9.02
N ALA A 291 -21.35 -12.40 7.96
CA ALA A 291 -22.81 -12.35 8.02
C ALA A 291 -23.40 -13.55 8.80
N ARG A 292 -24.49 -13.31 9.53
CA ARG A 292 -25.24 -14.34 10.28
C ARG A 292 -26.64 -14.48 9.71
N PRO A 293 -27.27 -15.68 9.80
CA PRO A 293 -26.77 -16.95 10.33
C PRO A 293 -26.00 -17.81 9.31
N PHE A 294 -26.05 -17.49 8.02
CA PHE A 294 -25.49 -18.30 6.95
C PHE A 294 -24.14 -17.73 6.51
N HIS A 295 -23.08 -18.38 6.94
CA HIS A 295 -21.73 -18.01 6.55
C HIS A 295 -20.82 -19.23 6.39
N THR A 296 -19.81 -19.11 5.58
CA THR A 296 -18.67 -20.01 5.50
C THR A 296 -17.39 -19.22 5.75
N VAL A 297 -16.67 -19.56 6.80
CA VAL A 297 -15.37 -18.93 7.11
C VAL A 297 -14.29 -19.99 7.15
N MET A 298 -13.28 -19.83 6.33
CA MET A 298 -12.14 -20.73 6.28
C MET A 298 -10.86 -20.00 6.63
N PHE A 299 -10.16 -20.50 7.62
CA PHE A 299 -8.83 -20.08 8.02
C PHE A 299 -7.81 -21.10 7.55
N LEU A 300 -6.77 -20.64 6.86
CA LEU A 300 -5.63 -21.46 6.46
C LEU A 300 -4.38 -20.99 7.19
N GLY A 301 -3.60 -21.93 7.69
CA GLY A 301 -2.37 -21.57 8.40
C GLY A 301 -1.41 -22.72 8.59
N ASP A 302 -0.21 -22.34 9.03
CA ASP A 302 0.88 -23.27 9.35
C ASP A 302 1.57 -22.82 10.65
N GLU A 303 1.42 -23.58 11.72
CA GLU A 303 2.07 -23.30 13.00
C GLU A 303 3.61 -23.30 12.91
N GLN A 304 4.16 -24.10 11.99
CA GLN A 304 5.60 -24.26 11.79
C GLN A 304 6.23 -22.98 11.21
N GLN A 305 5.43 -22.12 10.57
CA GLN A 305 5.85 -20.85 9.95
C GLN A 305 5.47 -19.61 10.74
N ALA A 306 5.04 -19.72 11.99
CA ALA A 306 4.69 -18.57 12.85
C ALA A 306 5.96 -17.88 13.38
N ILE A 307 6.45 -16.85 12.69
CA ILE A 307 7.70 -16.13 13.01
C ILE A 307 7.52 -14.60 13.22
N PHE A 308 6.28 -14.08 13.20
CA PHE A 308 5.98 -12.65 13.34
C PHE A 308 5.46 -12.28 14.74
N SER A 309 5.91 -12.96 15.79
CA SER A 309 5.49 -12.66 17.16
C SER A 309 5.83 -11.21 17.58
N PHE A 310 6.91 -10.66 17.07
CA PHE A 310 7.33 -9.27 17.32
C PHE A 310 6.37 -8.22 16.70
N MET A 311 5.53 -8.61 15.74
CA MET A 311 4.46 -7.78 15.15
C MET A 311 3.11 -7.96 15.87
N GLY A 312 3.10 -8.60 17.04
CA GLY A 312 1.89 -8.86 17.82
C GLY A 312 1.12 -10.12 17.41
N ALA A 313 1.61 -10.89 16.43
CA ALA A 313 1.05 -12.21 16.13
C ALA A 313 1.24 -13.13 17.33
N LYS A 314 0.19 -13.81 17.74
CA LYS A 314 0.23 -14.76 18.88
C LYS A 314 -0.12 -16.15 18.38
N LEU A 315 0.69 -17.15 18.72
CA LEU A 315 0.37 -18.57 18.51
C LEU A 315 -0.99 -18.95 19.12
N ASP A 316 -1.42 -18.20 20.11
CA ASP A 316 -2.74 -18.36 20.75
C ASP A 316 -3.90 -18.18 19.76
N ALA A 317 -3.72 -17.46 18.63
CA ALA A 317 -4.77 -17.29 17.62
C ALA A 317 -5.18 -18.64 16.98
N LEU A 318 -4.20 -19.45 16.56
CA LEU A 318 -4.48 -20.80 16.04
C LEU A 318 -5.02 -21.72 17.13
N SER A 319 -4.45 -21.67 18.34
CA SER A 319 -4.95 -22.47 19.48
C SER A 319 -6.39 -22.09 19.84
N ALA A 320 -6.74 -20.81 19.81
CA ALA A 320 -8.08 -20.33 20.06
C ALA A 320 -9.07 -20.77 18.96
N LEU A 321 -8.63 -20.80 17.68
CA LEU A 321 -9.45 -21.34 16.59
C LEU A 321 -9.67 -22.84 16.71
N LYS A 322 -8.64 -23.62 17.06
CA LYS A 322 -8.77 -25.07 17.33
C LYS A 322 -9.76 -25.37 18.46
N GLN A 323 -9.81 -24.52 19.47
CA GLN A 323 -10.71 -24.67 20.62
C GLN A 323 -12.10 -24.05 20.39
N GLN A 324 -12.32 -23.34 19.27
CA GLN A 324 -13.61 -22.72 18.98
C GLN A 324 -14.69 -23.80 18.80
N PRO A 325 -15.79 -23.75 19.54
CA PRO A 325 -16.89 -24.70 19.39
C PRO A 325 -17.38 -24.72 17.92
N LYS A 326 -17.56 -25.93 17.38
CA LYS A 326 -18.03 -26.17 15.99
C LYS A 326 -17.03 -25.74 14.89
N CYS A 327 -15.77 -25.44 15.19
CA CYS A 327 -14.75 -25.28 14.17
C CYS A 327 -14.38 -26.68 13.62
N GLN A 328 -14.48 -26.83 12.29
CA GLN A 328 -14.07 -28.06 11.61
C GLN A 328 -12.60 -27.97 11.27
N LEU A 329 -11.83 -28.97 11.69
CA LEU A 329 -10.38 -29.03 11.46
C LEU A 329 -10.09 -29.92 10.26
N HIS A 330 -9.34 -29.40 9.31
CA HIS A 330 -8.85 -30.11 8.12
C HIS A 330 -7.32 -30.13 8.09
N HIS A 331 -6.75 -31.18 7.53
CA HIS A 331 -5.31 -31.31 7.35
C HIS A 331 -4.98 -31.58 5.90
N LEU A 332 -4.04 -30.81 5.32
CA LEU A 332 -3.48 -31.13 4.02
C LEU A 332 -2.24 -32.00 4.20
N SER A 333 -2.35 -33.26 3.78
CA SER A 333 -1.35 -34.29 4.05
C SER A 333 -0.48 -34.66 2.85
N VAL A 334 -0.62 -33.96 1.71
CA VAL A 334 0.18 -34.23 0.51
C VAL A 334 0.98 -33.00 0.10
N ASN A 335 2.30 -33.14 0.03
CA ASN A 335 3.20 -32.12 -0.47
C ASN A 335 3.40 -32.26 -1.99
N HIS A 336 2.98 -31.27 -2.76
CA HIS A 336 3.08 -31.22 -4.21
C HIS A 336 4.30 -30.42 -4.71
N ARG A 337 5.10 -29.86 -3.82
CA ARG A 337 6.23 -28.97 -4.14
C ARG A 337 7.58 -29.67 -4.09
N SER A 338 7.87 -30.30 -2.95
CA SER A 338 9.21 -30.74 -2.61
C SER A 338 9.49 -32.17 -3.04
N PRO A 339 10.69 -32.48 -3.58
CA PRO A 339 11.17 -33.87 -3.72
C PRO A 339 11.22 -34.57 -2.37
N LYS A 340 11.21 -35.88 -2.40
CA LYS A 340 11.21 -36.71 -1.18
C LYS A 340 12.37 -36.38 -0.26
N TYR A 341 13.58 -36.25 -0.80
CA TYR A 341 14.79 -35.97 0.01
C TYR A 341 14.74 -34.65 0.77
N LEU A 342 14.10 -33.60 0.21
CA LEU A 342 13.87 -32.32 0.93
C LEU A 342 12.76 -32.47 1.96
N LEU A 343 11.66 -33.15 1.59
CA LEU A 343 10.54 -33.35 2.49
C LEU A 343 10.94 -34.19 3.72
N ASP A 344 11.80 -35.21 3.54
CA ASP A 344 12.34 -35.99 4.65
C ASP A 344 13.14 -35.13 5.65
N ILE A 345 13.91 -34.14 5.16
CA ILE A 345 14.59 -33.16 6.02
C ILE A 345 13.56 -32.28 6.77
N PHE A 346 12.59 -31.74 6.06
CA PHE A 346 11.58 -30.85 6.67
C PHE A 346 10.74 -31.60 7.71
N ASN A 347 10.33 -32.81 7.42
CA ASN A 347 9.55 -33.64 8.34
C ASN A 347 10.39 -34.09 9.55
N THR A 348 11.63 -34.49 9.34
CA THR A 348 12.54 -34.85 10.46
C THR A 348 12.76 -33.63 11.37
N TYR A 349 13.01 -32.47 10.80
CA TYR A 349 13.18 -31.25 11.58
C TYR A 349 11.88 -30.86 12.33
N ALA A 350 10.75 -30.92 11.68
CA ALA A 350 9.46 -30.61 12.30
C ALA A 350 9.15 -31.57 13.47
N ALA A 351 9.38 -32.86 13.30
CA ALA A 351 9.17 -33.85 14.37
C ALA A 351 10.15 -33.68 15.53
N GLU A 352 11.44 -33.57 15.24
CA GLU A 352 12.49 -33.64 16.26
C GLU A 352 12.78 -32.28 16.93
N VAL A 353 12.70 -31.18 16.21
CA VAL A 353 12.99 -29.82 16.73
C VAL A 353 11.72 -29.08 17.09
N LEU A 354 10.75 -29.01 16.19
CA LEU A 354 9.48 -28.25 16.42
C LEU A 354 8.48 -29.08 17.24
N LYS A 355 8.72 -30.37 17.47
CA LYS A 355 7.84 -31.28 18.23
C LYS A 355 6.45 -31.43 17.65
N ILE A 356 6.35 -31.40 16.33
CA ILE A 356 5.10 -31.67 15.62
C ILE A 356 4.83 -33.17 15.60
N ASP A 357 3.58 -33.56 15.80
CA ASP A 357 3.16 -34.95 15.73
C ASP A 357 3.44 -35.52 14.32
N PRO A 358 4.20 -36.63 14.20
CA PRO A 358 4.49 -37.23 12.90
C PRO A 358 3.25 -37.55 12.04
N SER A 359 2.11 -37.82 12.66
CA SER A 359 0.84 -38.07 11.95
C SER A 359 0.28 -36.85 11.21
N LEU A 360 0.76 -35.66 11.53
CA LEU A 360 0.36 -34.39 10.90
C LEU A 360 1.34 -33.92 9.80
N LEU A 361 2.41 -34.67 9.59
CA LEU A 361 3.43 -34.31 8.61
C LEU A 361 3.01 -34.78 7.21
N PRO A 362 3.26 -33.99 6.14
CA PRO A 362 2.82 -34.32 4.81
C PRO A 362 3.68 -35.45 4.18
N GLU A 363 3.02 -36.24 3.34
CA GLU A 363 3.66 -37.22 2.46
C GLU A 363 4.01 -36.57 1.10
N VAL A 364 4.99 -37.16 0.39
CA VAL A 364 5.41 -36.68 -0.92
C VAL A 364 4.37 -37.01 -1.99
N GLY A 365 4.06 -36.04 -2.85
CA GLY A 365 3.18 -36.25 -4.02
C GLY A 365 3.84 -37.18 -5.05
N LYS A 366 3.00 -38.00 -5.72
CA LYS A 366 3.47 -39.06 -6.65
C LYS A 366 4.32 -38.56 -7.81
N GLU A 367 4.16 -37.32 -8.21
CA GLU A 367 4.85 -36.72 -9.38
C GLU A 367 6.22 -36.12 -9.04
N ARG A 368 6.69 -36.24 -7.80
CA ARG A 368 7.95 -35.63 -7.36
C ARG A 368 9.11 -36.61 -7.34
N PRO A 369 10.33 -36.16 -7.70
CA PRO A 369 11.52 -37.03 -7.58
C PRO A 369 11.67 -37.65 -6.19
N GLN A 370 11.97 -38.94 -6.15
CA GLN A 370 12.07 -39.68 -4.89
C GLN A 370 13.52 -39.75 -4.37
N ASP A 371 14.49 -39.73 -5.27
CA ASP A 371 15.87 -39.95 -4.98
C ASP A 371 16.75 -38.72 -5.17
N ILE A 372 17.81 -38.60 -4.37
CA ILE A 372 18.85 -37.59 -4.52
C ILE A 372 19.82 -38.00 -5.63
N LEU A 373 20.16 -37.06 -6.53
CA LEU A 373 21.08 -37.32 -7.63
C LEU A 373 22.57 -37.12 -7.26
N GLY A 374 22.84 -36.49 -6.09
CA GLY A 374 24.18 -36.48 -5.50
C GLY A 374 24.69 -35.15 -4.93
N ASN A 375 24.27 -33.98 -5.48
CA ASN A 375 24.80 -32.67 -5.10
C ASN A 375 23.73 -31.68 -4.58
N GLU A 376 22.56 -32.17 -4.23
CA GLU A 376 21.42 -31.35 -3.83
C GLU A 376 21.48 -30.89 -2.38
N LEU A 377 22.25 -31.59 -1.53
CA LEU A 377 22.33 -31.35 -0.08
C LEU A 377 23.79 -31.30 0.36
N LYS A 378 24.27 -30.08 0.74
CA LYS A 378 25.64 -29.89 1.22
C LYS A 378 25.72 -28.96 2.41
N ILE A 379 26.71 -29.20 3.28
CA ILE A 379 27.18 -28.22 4.27
C ILE A 379 28.47 -27.61 3.74
N ILE A 380 28.46 -26.30 3.52
CA ILE A 380 29.61 -25.49 3.09
C ILE A 380 30.39 -25.09 4.34
N CYS A 381 31.61 -25.59 4.49
CA CYS A 381 32.46 -25.29 5.63
C CYS A 381 33.62 -24.39 5.19
N SER A 382 33.69 -23.20 5.76
CA SER A 382 34.74 -22.20 5.52
C SER A 382 35.55 -21.97 6.81
N GLU A 383 36.80 -21.51 6.70
CA GLU A 383 37.64 -21.29 7.90
C GLU A 383 37.13 -20.06 8.70
N THR A 384 36.90 -18.95 8.03
CA THR A 384 36.45 -17.69 8.66
C THR A 384 35.16 -17.19 8.06
N TYR A 385 34.53 -16.23 8.73
CA TYR A 385 33.31 -15.58 8.24
C TYR A 385 33.50 -14.90 6.87
N GLU A 386 34.62 -14.21 6.68
CA GLU A 386 34.94 -13.55 5.40
C GLU A 386 35.17 -14.56 4.27
N GLN A 387 35.73 -15.73 4.60
CA GLN A 387 35.88 -16.83 3.65
C GLN A 387 34.50 -17.42 3.33
N GLU A 388 33.64 -17.60 4.33
CA GLU A 388 32.28 -18.11 4.15
C GLU A 388 31.47 -17.23 3.18
N VAL A 389 31.58 -15.89 3.32
CA VAL A 389 30.95 -14.94 2.39
C VAL A 389 31.43 -15.19 0.96
N ARG A 390 32.75 -15.27 0.75
CA ARG A 390 33.34 -15.48 -0.58
C ARG A 390 32.95 -16.83 -1.19
N ASP A 391 32.98 -17.90 -0.38
CA ASP A 391 32.64 -19.24 -0.82
C ASP A 391 31.16 -19.35 -1.20
N CYS A 392 30.26 -18.80 -0.38
CA CYS A 392 28.81 -18.79 -0.65
C CYS A 392 28.48 -17.99 -1.90
N VAL A 393 29.09 -16.82 -2.11
CA VAL A 393 28.90 -16.01 -3.31
C VAL A 393 29.38 -16.73 -4.55
N GLN A 394 30.58 -17.33 -4.49
CA GLN A 394 31.12 -18.11 -5.61
C GLN A 394 30.27 -19.35 -5.90
N PHE A 395 29.76 -20.01 -4.88
CA PHE A 395 28.90 -21.17 -5.02
C PHE A 395 27.53 -20.79 -5.62
N ALA A 396 26.95 -19.68 -5.21
CA ALA A 396 25.72 -19.14 -5.80
C ALA A 396 25.91 -18.82 -7.29
N ASN A 397 27.02 -18.18 -7.66
CA ASN A 397 27.35 -17.89 -9.05
C ASN A 397 27.55 -19.17 -9.90
N MET A 398 28.19 -20.17 -9.33
CA MET A 398 28.36 -21.49 -9.97
C MET A 398 27.00 -22.17 -10.19
N LEU A 399 26.09 -22.10 -9.22
CA LEU A 399 24.72 -22.63 -9.38
C LEU A 399 23.98 -21.90 -10.50
N GLY A 400 24.08 -20.58 -10.57
CA GLY A 400 23.49 -19.78 -11.67
C GLY A 400 24.06 -20.16 -13.04
N SER A 401 25.37 -20.43 -13.13
CA SER A 401 26.03 -20.86 -14.39
C SER A 401 25.62 -22.27 -14.80
N ASN A 402 25.50 -23.21 -13.85
CA ASN A 402 25.13 -24.59 -14.14
C ASN A 402 23.63 -24.79 -14.37
N PHE A 403 22.80 -23.93 -13.79
CA PHE A 403 21.34 -23.98 -13.87
C PHE A 403 20.77 -22.59 -14.19
N PRO A 404 20.94 -22.09 -15.42
CA PRO A 404 20.62 -20.70 -15.79
C PRO A 404 19.15 -20.31 -15.54
N GLU A 405 18.23 -21.28 -15.64
CA GLU A 405 16.79 -21.06 -15.44
C GLU A 405 16.37 -21.15 -13.95
N SER A 406 17.30 -21.50 -13.05
CA SER A 406 17.00 -21.76 -11.64
C SER A 406 17.30 -20.54 -10.78
N THR A 407 16.39 -20.23 -9.88
CA THR A 407 16.58 -19.18 -8.87
C THR A 407 17.42 -19.69 -7.69
N THR A 408 18.38 -18.88 -7.25
CA THR A 408 19.26 -19.17 -6.10
C THR A 408 19.09 -18.09 -5.02
N ALA A 409 18.76 -18.46 -3.79
CA ALA A 409 18.68 -17.54 -2.68
C ALA A 409 19.74 -17.77 -1.61
N LEU A 410 20.43 -16.70 -1.23
CA LEU A 410 21.25 -16.61 -0.02
C LEU A 410 20.34 -16.08 1.10
N VAL A 411 19.92 -16.98 1.99
CA VAL A 411 18.99 -16.67 3.09
C VAL A 411 19.80 -16.42 4.35
N VAL A 412 19.74 -15.20 4.86
CA VAL A 412 20.57 -14.71 5.95
C VAL A 412 19.77 -14.37 7.22
N ASN A 413 20.44 -14.36 8.36
CA ASN A 413 19.79 -14.06 9.63
C ASN A 413 19.63 -12.56 9.92
N SER A 414 20.47 -11.70 9.35
CA SER A 414 20.45 -10.26 9.62
C SER A 414 20.60 -9.41 8.36
N ASN A 415 20.15 -8.15 8.43
CA ASN A 415 20.35 -7.17 7.36
C ASN A 415 21.85 -6.87 7.12
N HIS A 416 22.66 -6.95 8.16
CA HIS A 416 24.11 -6.77 8.03
C HIS A 416 24.74 -7.87 7.15
N ASP A 417 24.40 -9.13 7.39
CA ASP A 417 24.88 -10.26 6.57
C ASP A 417 24.43 -10.11 5.11
N ALA A 418 23.19 -9.66 4.90
CA ALA A 418 22.68 -9.39 3.56
C ALA A 418 23.47 -8.29 2.85
N GLU A 419 23.86 -7.24 3.57
CA GLU A 419 24.66 -6.13 3.02
C GLU A 419 26.05 -6.61 2.63
N VAL A 420 26.72 -7.38 3.52
CA VAL A 420 28.04 -7.92 3.25
C VAL A 420 28.06 -8.82 2.02
N ILE A 421 27.07 -9.72 1.90
CA ILE A 421 26.95 -10.62 0.75
C ILE A 421 26.65 -9.84 -0.53
N SER A 422 25.72 -8.86 -0.47
CA SER A 422 25.38 -8.03 -1.61
C SER A 422 26.57 -7.25 -2.12
N ASN A 423 27.36 -6.67 -1.21
CA ASN A 423 28.58 -5.95 -1.58
C ASN A 423 29.62 -6.87 -2.24
N GLU A 424 29.78 -8.10 -1.75
CA GLU A 424 30.70 -9.07 -2.37
C GLU A 424 30.22 -9.49 -3.78
N LEU A 425 28.91 -9.67 -3.99
CA LEU A 425 28.32 -9.93 -5.31
C LEU A 425 28.56 -8.76 -6.26
N THR A 426 28.32 -7.52 -5.80
CA THR A 426 28.57 -6.30 -6.58
C THR A 426 30.04 -6.14 -6.94
N MET A 427 30.96 -6.35 -6.00
CA MET A 427 32.41 -6.28 -6.27
C MET A 427 32.88 -7.30 -7.32
N ARG A 428 32.16 -8.39 -7.51
CA ARG A 428 32.44 -9.43 -8.52
C ARG A 428 31.63 -9.25 -9.81
N ASP A 429 30.87 -8.17 -9.92
CA ASP A 429 29.98 -7.89 -11.08
C ASP A 429 28.95 -9.03 -11.30
N ILE A 430 28.42 -9.57 -10.22
CA ILE A 430 27.41 -10.64 -10.26
C ILE A 430 26.02 -9.99 -10.02
N GLY A 431 25.17 -10.05 -11.05
CA GLY A 431 23.79 -9.55 -10.97
C GLY A 431 22.98 -10.27 -9.90
N HIS A 432 22.37 -9.51 -9.00
CA HIS A 432 21.55 -10.07 -7.92
C HIS A 432 20.46 -9.10 -7.48
N PHE A 433 19.43 -9.63 -6.83
CA PHE A 433 18.36 -8.85 -6.23
C PHE A 433 18.38 -9.01 -4.71
N LYS A 434 18.55 -7.88 -3.99
CA LYS A 434 18.61 -7.85 -2.53
C LYS A 434 17.25 -7.50 -1.92
N VAL A 435 16.73 -8.32 -1.01
CA VAL A 435 15.50 -8.10 -0.24
C VAL A 435 15.85 -8.05 1.24
N SER A 436 16.45 -6.93 1.66
CA SER A 436 16.88 -6.76 3.06
C SER A 436 17.11 -5.29 3.40
N GLY A 437 17.20 -4.99 4.69
CA GLY A 437 17.49 -3.65 5.17
C GLY A 437 16.34 -2.67 4.97
N THR A 438 16.67 -1.44 4.57
CA THR A 438 15.67 -0.42 4.23
C THR A 438 14.98 -0.82 2.94
N ASP A 439 13.67 -0.88 2.99
CA ASP A 439 12.84 -1.20 1.83
C ASP A 439 13.02 -0.14 0.73
N LEU A 440 13.19 -0.57 -0.52
CA LEU A 440 13.40 0.31 -1.67
C LEU A 440 12.30 1.39 -1.78
N PHE A 441 11.05 1.01 -1.51
CA PHE A 441 9.91 1.94 -1.53
C PHE A 441 9.88 2.90 -0.32
N SER A 442 10.68 2.63 0.70
CA SER A 442 10.85 3.53 1.86
C SER A 442 11.94 4.58 1.66
N LEU A 443 12.73 4.49 0.59
CA LEU A 443 13.76 5.49 0.26
C LEU A 443 13.12 6.86 0.03
N PRO A 444 13.69 7.95 0.56
CA PRO A 444 13.17 9.30 0.37
C PRO A 444 13.04 9.69 -1.11
N GLU A 445 13.97 9.24 -1.95
CA GLU A 445 14.00 9.47 -3.39
C GLU A 445 12.83 8.77 -4.10
N VAL A 446 12.56 7.52 -3.76
CA VAL A 446 11.41 6.76 -4.30
C VAL A 446 10.10 7.35 -3.80
N LYS A 447 10.01 7.70 -2.51
CA LYS A 447 8.84 8.42 -1.96
C LYS A 447 8.61 9.77 -2.65
N LEU A 448 9.67 10.46 -3.07
CA LEU A 448 9.57 11.70 -3.84
C LEU A 448 8.99 11.46 -5.24
N LEU A 449 9.42 10.39 -5.92
CA LEU A 449 8.84 9.99 -7.21
C LEU A 449 7.34 9.71 -7.10
N PHE A 450 6.93 8.92 -6.11
CA PHE A 450 5.52 8.63 -5.89
C PHE A 450 4.72 9.84 -5.38
N ALA A 451 5.37 10.80 -4.70
CA ALA A 451 4.72 12.04 -4.31
C ALA A 451 4.31 12.89 -5.53
N HIS A 452 5.09 12.87 -6.60
CA HIS A 452 4.72 13.50 -7.86
C HIS A 452 3.44 12.88 -8.45
N LEU A 453 3.38 11.57 -8.56
CA LEU A 453 2.15 10.88 -8.99
C LEU A 453 0.98 11.14 -8.04
N GLY A 454 1.27 11.18 -6.74
CA GLY A 454 0.26 11.44 -5.72
C GLY A 454 -0.43 12.80 -5.86
N VAL A 455 0.31 13.86 -6.21
CA VAL A 455 -0.28 15.19 -6.42
C VAL A 455 -0.94 15.35 -7.78
N LEU A 456 -0.53 14.57 -8.79
CA LEU A 456 -1.25 14.50 -10.07
C LEU A 456 -2.60 13.80 -9.89
N ASN A 457 -2.65 12.72 -9.13
CA ASN A 457 -3.87 11.97 -8.86
C ASN A 457 -4.82 12.69 -7.89
N ASN A 458 -4.27 13.32 -6.85
CA ASN A 458 -5.04 14.05 -5.84
C ASN A 458 -4.25 15.27 -5.34
N GLU A 459 -4.60 16.45 -5.83
CA GLU A 459 -3.96 17.71 -5.41
C GLU A 459 -4.12 18.02 -3.91
N PHE A 460 -5.07 17.38 -3.22
CA PHE A 460 -5.27 17.53 -1.77
C PHE A 460 -4.34 16.62 -0.93
N SER A 461 -3.45 15.86 -1.56
CA SER A 461 -2.52 14.97 -0.85
C SER A 461 -1.49 15.77 -0.03
N PHE A 462 -1.78 15.97 1.25
CA PHE A 462 -0.93 16.70 2.19
C PHE A 462 0.50 16.16 2.26
N MET A 463 0.66 14.85 2.41
CA MET A 463 1.98 14.23 2.55
C MET A 463 2.78 14.27 1.24
N SER A 464 2.14 14.14 0.09
CA SER A 464 2.82 14.24 -1.20
C SER A 464 3.37 15.64 -1.43
N TRP A 465 2.59 16.67 -1.16
CA TRP A 465 3.09 18.05 -1.24
C TRP A 465 4.23 18.33 -0.27
N ALA A 466 4.13 17.85 0.97
CA ALA A 466 5.21 18.03 1.94
C ALA A 466 6.53 17.36 1.48
N ARG A 467 6.45 16.16 0.89
CA ARG A 467 7.61 15.46 0.33
C ARG A 467 8.21 16.22 -0.86
N LEU A 468 7.36 16.74 -1.76
CA LEU A 468 7.81 17.58 -2.88
C LEU A 468 8.48 18.87 -2.40
N MET A 469 7.90 19.58 -1.43
CA MET A 469 8.48 20.80 -0.86
C MET A 469 9.88 20.56 -0.29
N LYS A 470 10.09 19.42 0.38
CA LYS A 470 11.41 19.07 0.91
C LYS A 470 12.35 18.55 -0.18
N GLY A 471 11.90 17.60 -1.00
CA GLY A 471 12.72 16.96 -2.04
C GLY A 471 13.21 17.94 -3.10
N LEU A 472 12.39 18.91 -3.46
CA LEU A 472 12.72 19.99 -4.39
C LEU A 472 13.38 21.20 -3.73
N ARG A 473 13.86 21.06 -2.49
CA ARG A 473 14.62 22.08 -1.75
C ARG A 473 13.90 23.42 -1.58
N VAL A 474 12.56 23.40 -1.51
CA VAL A 474 11.78 24.58 -1.08
C VAL A 474 11.97 24.78 0.42
N TYR A 475 12.07 23.69 1.16
CA TYR A 475 12.41 23.64 2.59
C TYR A 475 13.47 22.59 2.88
N GLU A 476 14.29 22.86 3.91
CA GLU A 476 15.41 21.99 4.31
C GLU A 476 14.95 20.75 5.11
N SER A 477 13.81 20.85 5.80
CA SER A 477 13.31 19.77 6.66
C SER A 477 11.87 19.37 6.33
N ASN A 478 11.53 18.10 6.54
CA ASN A 478 10.16 17.60 6.41
C ASN A 478 9.19 18.34 7.34
N ALA A 479 9.65 18.73 8.55
CA ALA A 479 8.83 19.46 9.49
C ALA A 479 8.44 20.85 8.98
N ALA A 480 9.39 21.62 8.41
CA ALA A 480 9.11 22.92 7.81
C ALA A 480 8.22 22.81 6.58
N ALA A 481 8.47 21.80 5.72
CA ALA A 481 7.66 21.53 4.56
C ALA A 481 6.20 21.21 4.94
N ARG A 482 5.98 20.28 5.88
CA ARG A 482 4.64 19.95 6.40
C ARG A 482 3.93 21.16 7.01
N ASN A 483 4.67 21.99 7.77
CA ASN A 483 4.09 23.19 8.37
C ASN A 483 3.65 24.21 7.32
N PHE A 484 4.41 24.39 6.26
CA PHE A 484 4.04 25.30 5.16
C PHE A 484 2.82 24.80 4.41
N VAL A 485 2.79 23.52 4.03
CA VAL A 485 1.61 22.91 3.38
C VAL A 485 0.37 23.07 4.27
N ARG A 486 0.50 22.87 5.60
CA ARG A 486 -0.60 23.09 6.54
C ARG A 486 -1.08 24.55 6.55
N GLN A 487 -0.15 25.51 6.54
CA GLN A 487 -0.50 26.94 6.49
C GLN A 487 -1.25 27.32 5.21
N LEU A 488 -0.92 26.68 4.09
CA LEU A 488 -1.66 26.85 2.84
C LEU A 488 -3.09 26.29 2.96
N PHE A 489 -3.22 25.04 3.43
CA PHE A 489 -4.51 24.36 3.58
C PHE A 489 -5.44 25.09 4.56
N ASP A 490 -4.92 25.56 5.71
CA ASP A 490 -5.70 26.35 6.69
C ASP A 490 -6.31 27.61 6.07
N ARG A 491 -5.72 28.10 4.96
CA ARG A 491 -6.15 29.29 4.21
C ARG A 491 -6.91 28.97 2.93
N ALA A 492 -7.30 27.71 2.74
CA ALA A 492 -7.91 27.23 1.51
C ALA A 492 -7.07 27.56 0.24
N ILE A 493 -5.74 27.42 0.34
CA ILE A 493 -4.80 27.54 -0.78
C ILE A 493 -4.22 26.17 -1.06
N MET A 494 -4.30 25.69 -2.30
CA MET A 494 -3.56 24.51 -2.73
C MET A 494 -2.15 24.90 -3.19
N PRO A 495 -1.14 24.03 -2.93
CA PRO A 495 0.17 24.24 -3.56
C PRO A 495 0.11 24.27 -5.08
N SER A 496 -0.86 23.58 -5.69
CA SER A 496 -1.14 23.64 -7.14
C SER A 496 -1.53 25.03 -7.61
N ASP A 497 -2.28 25.80 -6.80
CA ASP A 497 -2.62 27.19 -7.11
C ASP A 497 -1.36 28.04 -7.36
N LEU A 498 -0.35 27.82 -6.51
CA LEU A 498 0.92 28.54 -6.60
C LEU A 498 1.72 28.20 -7.88
N LEU A 499 1.41 27.09 -8.53
CA LEU A 499 2.03 26.63 -9.76
C LEU A 499 1.24 26.99 -11.03
N LEU A 500 -0.09 27.04 -10.91
CA LEU A 500 -1.00 27.22 -12.04
C LEU A 500 -1.36 28.70 -12.25
N PHE A 501 -1.46 29.47 -11.17
CA PHE A 501 -1.84 30.89 -11.23
C PHE A 501 -0.66 31.79 -10.88
N ASP A 502 -0.50 32.90 -11.61
CA ASP A 502 0.69 33.75 -11.43
C ASP A 502 0.66 34.54 -10.12
N ASN A 503 -0.45 35.16 -9.76
CA ASN A 503 -0.57 35.99 -8.55
C ASN A 503 -1.93 35.85 -7.86
N THR A 504 -2.68 34.79 -8.13
CA THR A 504 -4.00 34.53 -7.59
C THR A 504 -4.09 33.12 -7.03
N THR A 505 -5.18 32.81 -6.37
CA THR A 505 -5.54 31.46 -5.93
C THR A 505 -6.83 31.02 -6.62
N TYR A 506 -7.14 29.73 -6.53
CA TYR A 506 -8.41 29.21 -7.04
C TYR A 506 -9.62 29.93 -6.40
N ILE A 507 -9.56 30.18 -5.08
CA ILE A 507 -10.63 30.93 -4.36
C ILE A 507 -10.76 32.36 -4.86
N GLN A 508 -9.66 33.07 -5.08
CA GLN A 508 -9.70 34.43 -5.61
C GLN A 508 -10.27 34.47 -7.04
N ASN A 509 -9.87 33.55 -7.90
CA ASN A 509 -10.40 33.43 -9.26
C ASN A 509 -11.89 33.08 -9.25
N PHE A 510 -12.31 32.16 -8.38
CA PHE A 510 -13.73 31.84 -8.18
C PHE A 510 -14.55 33.07 -7.79
N ILE A 511 -14.09 33.84 -6.79
CA ILE A 511 -14.77 35.06 -6.37
C ILE A 511 -14.85 36.09 -7.50
N HIS A 512 -13.74 36.25 -8.24
CA HIS A 512 -13.72 37.16 -9.38
C HIS A 512 -14.78 36.79 -10.43
N SER A 513 -14.83 35.53 -10.85
CA SER A 513 -15.82 35.05 -11.81
C SER A 513 -17.23 35.13 -11.26
N TYR A 514 -17.45 34.77 -9.98
CA TYR A 514 -18.77 34.85 -9.35
C TYR A 514 -19.33 36.26 -9.30
N GLU A 515 -18.51 37.30 -9.02
CA GLU A 515 -18.92 38.69 -8.90
C GLU A 515 -19.02 39.43 -10.25
N ASN A 516 -18.18 39.08 -11.23
CA ASN A 516 -18.00 39.88 -12.43
C ASN A 516 -18.44 39.20 -13.73
N GLU A 517 -18.56 37.87 -13.77
CA GLU A 517 -18.84 37.11 -14.98
C GLU A 517 -20.22 36.44 -14.94
N THR A 518 -20.66 35.93 -16.07
CA THR A 518 -21.80 35.02 -16.15
C THR A 518 -21.23 33.61 -16.12
N ILE A 519 -21.71 32.81 -15.17
CA ILE A 519 -21.31 31.43 -15.00
C ILE A 519 -22.39 30.51 -15.56
N VAL A 520 -22.00 29.55 -16.38
CA VAL A 520 -22.86 28.44 -16.80
C VAL A 520 -22.61 27.29 -15.83
N VAL A 521 -23.58 27.04 -14.96
CA VAL A 521 -23.61 25.83 -14.14
C VAL A 521 -24.19 24.72 -14.99
N PHE A 522 -23.45 23.64 -15.23
CA PHE A 522 -23.86 22.55 -16.11
C PHE A 522 -23.54 21.18 -15.51
N ASP A 523 -24.25 20.19 -16.01
CA ASP A 523 -24.10 18.80 -15.64
C ASP A 523 -24.41 17.90 -16.84
N THR A 524 -23.82 16.70 -16.90
CA THR A 524 -24.00 15.77 -18.01
C THR A 524 -24.37 14.37 -17.51
N GLU A 525 -25.38 13.76 -18.15
CA GLU A 525 -25.67 12.34 -18.00
C GLU A 525 -25.09 11.56 -19.19
N THR A 526 -24.53 10.39 -18.94
CA THR A 526 -23.70 9.67 -19.92
C THR A 526 -23.99 8.17 -19.96
N THR A 527 -23.44 7.47 -20.98
CA THR A 527 -23.56 6.00 -21.11
C THR A 527 -22.68 5.25 -20.13
N GLY A 528 -21.69 5.90 -19.50
CA GLY A 528 -20.76 5.28 -18.56
C GLY A 528 -19.74 6.29 -18.06
N LEU A 529 -18.69 5.83 -17.37
CA LEU A 529 -17.69 6.66 -16.71
C LEU A 529 -16.40 6.88 -17.51
N ASN A 530 -16.28 6.27 -18.69
CA ASN A 530 -15.10 6.42 -19.53
C ASN A 530 -15.20 7.67 -20.42
N VAL A 531 -14.57 8.77 -20.02
CA VAL A 531 -14.58 10.03 -20.76
C VAL A 531 -14.06 9.90 -22.21
N PHE A 532 -13.20 8.93 -22.49
CA PHE A 532 -12.62 8.73 -23.82
C PHE A 532 -13.58 8.07 -24.81
N ASP A 533 -14.52 7.26 -24.32
CA ASP A 533 -15.38 6.45 -25.18
C ASP A 533 -16.88 6.70 -24.98
N ASP A 534 -17.32 7.01 -23.77
CA ASP A 534 -18.74 7.15 -23.48
C ASP A 534 -19.39 8.36 -24.15
N ASP A 535 -20.71 8.25 -24.38
CA ASP A 535 -21.51 9.29 -25.01
C ASP A 535 -22.32 10.07 -23.99
N ILE A 536 -22.49 11.36 -24.25
CA ILE A 536 -23.39 12.21 -23.48
C ILE A 536 -24.84 11.92 -23.89
N LEU A 537 -25.71 11.71 -22.92
CA LEU A 537 -27.14 11.43 -23.08
C LEU A 537 -28.03 12.65 -22.81
N GLN A 538 -27.62 13.50 -21.88
CA GLN A 538 -28.27 14.77 -21.52
C GLN A 538 -27.19 15.79 -21.19
N ILE A 539 -27.45 17.07 -21.57
CA ILE A 539 -26.73 18.22 -21.06
C ILE A 539 -27.76 19.17 -20.48
N ALA A 540 -27.66 19.46 -19.18
CA ALA A 540 -28.46 20.49 -18.55
C ALA A 540 -27.57 21.64 -18.07
N ALA A 541 -28.09 22.89 -18.13
CA ALA A 541 -27.34 24.03 -17.71
C ALA A 541 -28.28 25.22 -17.32
N VAL A 542 -27.71 26.10 -16.47
CA VAL A 542 -28.35 27.36 -16.14
C VAL A 542 -27.28 28.47 -16.05
N LYS A 543 -27.63 29.68 -16.54
CA LYS A 543 -26.76 30.86 -16.37
C LYS A 543 -27.00 31.51 -15.02
N VAL A 544 -25.92 31.79 -14.31
CA VAL A 544 -25.92 32.41 -12.99
C VAL A 544 -25.04 33.66 -13.01
N ARG A 545 -25.53 34.74 -12.44
CA ARG A 545 -24.77 35.97 -12.24
C ARG A 545 -24.96 36.48 -10.82
N ASN A 546 -23.86 36.69 -10.09
CA ASN A 546 -23.92 37.10 -8.67
C ASN A 546 -24.81 36.13 -7.83
N GLY A 547 -24.73 34.82 -8.07
CA GLY A 547 -25.50 33.77 -7.39
C GLY A 547 -27.00 33.72 -7.72
N LYS A 548 -27.49 34.58 -8.63
CA LYS A 548 -28.88 34.58 -9.09
C LYS A 548 -28.96 33.98 -10.49
N VAL A 549 -29.99 33.17 -10.69
CA VAL A 549 -30.33 32.64 -12.01
C VAL A 549 -30.69 33.79 -12.94
N VAL A 550 -30.14 33.80 -14.15
CA VAL A 550 -30.51 34.69 -15.21
C VAL A 550 -31.89 34.24 -15.73
N PRO A 551 -32.93 35.15 -15.81
CA PRO A 551 -34.22 34.74 -16.29
C PRO A 551 -34.17 34.09 -17.67
N ASP A 552 -35.00 33.07 -17.88
CA ASP A 552 -35.15 32.34 -19.14
C ASP A 552 -33.83 31.70 -19.66
N SER A 553 -32.93 31.37 -18.76
CA SER A 553 -31.62 30.79 -19.11
C SER A 553 -31.52 29.27 -18.85
N GLU A 554 -32.60 28.63 -18.47
CA GLU A 554 -32.64 27.17 -18.31
C GLU A 554 -32.42 26.50 -19.68
N PHE A 555 -31.56 25.47 -19.67
CA PHE A 555 -31.15 24.79 -20.88
C PHE A 555 -31.08 23.29 -20.58
N ALA A 556 -31.79 22.48 -21.36
CA ALA A 556 -31.75 21.04 -21.27
C ALA A 556 -31.87 20.40 -22.66
N LEU A 557 -30.96 19.52 -23.03
CA LEU A 557 -30.99 18.80 -24.29
C LEU A 557 -30.77 17.29 -24.02
N TYR A 558 -31.52 16.49 -24.79
CA TYR A 558 -31.41 15.04 -24.76
C TYR A 558 -30.83 14.53 -26.10
N ILE A 559 -29.90 13.61 -26.04
CA ILE A 559 -29.05 13.20 -27.16
C ILE A 559 -29.28 11.73 -27.50
N GLU A 560 -29.39 11.41 -28.78
CA GLU A 560 -29.48 10.04 -29.25
C GLU A 560 -28.12 9.32 -29.15
N THR A 561 -28.13 8.01 -28.92
CA THR A 561 -26.92 7.18 -28.91
C THR A 561 -27.28 5.76 -29.36
N ASP A 562 -26.32 5.12 -30.03
CA ASP A 562 -26.38 3.70 -30.40
C ASP A 562 -25.74 2.81 -29.31
N LYS A 563 -25.13 3.40 -28.28
CA LYS A 563 -24.52 2.65 -27.19
C LYS A 563 -25.54 2.16 -26.17
N SER A 564 -25.20 1.09 -25.47
CA SER A 564 -26.04 0.55 -24.41
C SER A 564 -26.04 1.52 -23.21
N ILE A 565 -27.22 1.82 -22.67
CA ILE A 565 -27.38 2.65 -21.47
C ILE A 565 -27.54 1.70 -20.27
N PRO A 566 -26.73 1.85 -19.21
CA PRO A 566 -26.87 1.04 -18.01
C PRO A 566 -28.26 1.15 -17.40
N ALA A 567 -28.89 -0.01 -17.14
CA ALA A 567 -30.22 -0.02 -16.53
C ALA A 567 -30.24 0.44 -15.06
N MET A 568 -29.10 0.32 -14.40
CA MET A 568 -28.90 0.64 -12.99
C MET A 568 -27.70 1.59 -12.83
N LEU A 569 -27.84 2.53 -11.90
CA LEU A 569 -26.73 3.36 -11.37
C LEU A 569 -26.48 2.94 -9.91
N GLY A 570 -25.58 2.01 -9.71
CA GLY A 570 -25.45 1.31 -8.43
C GLY A 570 -26.74 0.58 -8.06
N ASP A 571 -27.38 0.94 -6.95
CA ASP A 571 -28.63 0.33 -6.46
C ASP A 571 -29.91 1.03 -6.98
N ILE A 572 -29.78 2.07 -7.82
CA ILE A 572 -30.89 2.88 -8.30
C ILE A 572 -31.15 2.58 -9.78
N VAL A 573 -32.43 2.44 -10.16
CA VAL A 573 -32.82 2.38 -11.57
C VAL A 573 -32.44 3.70 -12.25
N ASN A 574 -31.79 3.61 -13.40
CA ASN A 574 -31.29 4.78 -14.12
C ASN A 574 -32.47 5.64 -14.65
N PRO A 575 -32.71 6.83 -14.10
CA PRO A 575 -33.88 7.64 -14.43
C PRO A 575 -33.82 8.20 -15.85
N ILE A 576 -32.64 8.39 -16.42
CA ILE A 576 -32.45 8.96 -17.74
C ILE A 576 -33.12 8.11 -18.85
N ILE A 577 -33.27 6.80 -18.63
CA ILE A 577 -33.90 5.88 -19.61
C ILE A 577 -35.36 6.22 -19.84
N GLU A 578 -36.09 6.54 -18.78
CA GLU A 578 -37.51 6.89 -18.86
C GLU A 578 -37.66 8.34 -19.32
N GLU A 579 -36.85 9.26 -18.77
CA GLU A 579 -36.92 10.69 -19.08
C GLU A 579 -36.74 10.97 -20.58
N ARG A 580 -35.73 10.35 -21.20
CA ARG A 580 -35.47 10.51 -22.64
C ARG A 580 -36.64 10.14 -23.56
N ARG A 581 -37.58 9.30 -23.08
CA ARG A 581 -38.79 8.91 -23.88
C ARG A 581 -39.78 10.04 -24.02
N HIS A 582 -39.71 11.04 -23.16
CA HIS A 582 -40.63 12.16 -23.12
C HIS A 582 -40.11 13.41 -23.85
N HIS A 583 -38.85 13.36 -24.31
CA HIS A 583 -38.17 14.47 -24.94
C HIS A 583 -37.74 14.19 -26.38
N GLN A 584 -37.58 15.26 -27.16
CA GLN A 584 -37.01 15.16 -28.49
C GLN A 584 -35.51 14.90 -28.36
N LEU A 585 -35.02 13.84 -28.99
CA LEU A 585 -33.59 13.51 -29.06
C LEU A 585 -32.97 14.26 -30.23
N LEU A 586 -31.80 14.85 -29.98
CA LEU A 586 -30.95 15.50 -30.96
C LEU A 586 -29.75 14.62 -31.30
N THR A 587 -29.17 14.82 -32.47
CA THR A 587 -27.87 14.24 -32.78
C THR A 587 -26.77 14.86 -31.89
N HIS A 588 -25.72 14.13 -31.61
CA HIS A 588 -24.59 14.68 -30.84
C HIS A 588 -24.07 15.98 -31.40
N ALA A 589 -23.89 16.05 -32.74
CA ALA A 589 -23.36 17.25 -33.39
C ALA A 589 -24.25 18.48 -33.21
N GLU A 590 -25.59 18.30 -33.27
CA GLU A 590 -26.54 19.38 -33.06
C GLU A 590 -26.56 19.86 -31.62
N ALA A 591 -26.66 18.93 -30.66
CA ALA A 591 -26.70 19.22 -29.24
C ALA A 591 -25.42 19.92 -28.76
N LEU A 592 -24.26 19.41 -29.15
CA LEU A 592 -22.97 19.99 -28.79
C LEU A 592 -22.78 21.40 -29.35
N ARG A 593 -23.17 21.66 -30.62
CA ARG A 593 -23.14 23.02 -31.19
C ARG A 593 -24.07 23.97 -30.45
N GLN A 594 -25.27 23.51 -30.09
CA GLN A 594 -26.23 24.33 -29.32
C GLN A 594 -25.68 24.67 -27.93
N PHE A 595 -25.10 23.70 -27.24
CA PHE A 595 -24.50 23.95 -25.93
C PHE A 595 -23.32 24.92 -26.02
N MET A 596 -22.40 24.73 -26.99
CA MET A 596 -21.27 25.64 -27.17
C MET A 596 -21.68 27.07 -27.48
N ALA A 597 -22.73 27.23 -28.30
CA ALA A 597 -23.31 28.56 -28.56
C ALA A 597 -24.00 29.17 -27.32
N TYR A 598 -24.68 28.34 -26.53
CA TYR A 598 -25.28 28.77 -25.27
C TYR A 598 -24.20 29.21 -24.26
N ALA A 599 -23.07 28.49 -24.15
CA ALA A 599 -22.01 28.78 -23.20
C ALA A 599 -21.04 29.90 -23.66
N GLU A 600 -21.14 30.39 -24.87
CA GLU A 600 -20.22 31.39 -25.44
C GLU A 600 -20.02 32.59 -24.50
N GLY A 601 -18.75 32.93 -24.22
CA GLY A 601 -18.40 34.07 -23.38
C GLY A 601 -18.73 33.92 -21.89
N CYS A 602 -19.08 32.72 -21.44
CA CYS A 602 -19.38 32.40 -20.04
C CYS A 602 -18.30 31.51 -19.44
N THR A 603 -18.17 31.52 -18.12
CA THR A 603 -17.31 30.60 -17.38
C THR A 603 -18.09 29.32 -17.07
N LEU A 604 -17.54 28.14 -17.40
CA LEU A 604 -18.14 26.84 -17.08
C LEU A 604 -17.93 26.49 -15.61
N LEU A 605 -18.95 25.92 -14.96
CA LEU A 605 -18.90 25.40 -13.60
C LEU A 605 -19.76 24.15 -13.47
N GLY A 606 -19.24 23.12 -12.83
CA GLY A 606 -19.96 21.87 -12.50
C GLY A 606 -19.69 21.42 -11.07
N HIS A 607 -20.21 20.24 -10.73
CA HIS A 607 -19.85 19.53 -9.51
C HIS A 607 -19.08 18.26 -9.89
N ASN A 608 -17.80 18.16 -9.55
CA ASN A 608 -16.85 17.24 -10.16
C ASN A 608 -16.65 17.53 -11.67
N ALA A 609 -16.56 18.81 -11.96
CA ALA A 609 -16.54 19.36 -13.32
C ALA A 609 -15.40 18.84 -14.21
N ASP A 610 -14.37 18.23 -13.62
CA ASP A 610 -13.28 17.57 -14.36
C ASP A 610 -13.83 16.47 -15.27
N TYR A 611 -14.76 15.67 -14.78
CA TYR A 611 -15.43 14.63 -15.57
C TYR A 611 -16.27 15.25 -16.70
N ASP A 612 -17.17 16.20 -16.36
CA ASP A 612 -18.07 16.81 -17.33
C ASP A 612 -17.33 17.59 -18.42
N TYR A 613 -16.24 18.26 -18.05
CA TYR A 613 -15.40 18.97 -19.00
C TYR A 613 -14.70 18.01 -19.97
N HIS A 614 -14.14 16.93 -19.49
CA HIS A 614 -13.43 15.99 -20.34
C HIS A 614 -14.36 15.13 -21.20
N ILE A 615 -15.50 14.68 -20.68
CA ILE A 615 -16.48 13.96 -21.51
C ILE A 615 -17.04 14.88 -22.62
N LEU A 616 -17.26 16.16 -22.32
CA LEU A 616 -17.65 17.16 -23.29
C LEU A 616 -16.58 17.35 -24.38
N ASP A 617 -15.31 17.52 -23.97
CA ASP A 617 -14.18 17.70 -24.91
C ASP A 617 -14.03 16.49 -25.84
N PHE A 618 -14.08 15.27 -25.31
CA PHE A 618 -13.96 14.07 -26.14
C PHE A 618 -15.18 13.81 -27.02
N ASN A 619 -16.39 14.17 -26.60
CA ASN A 619 -17.57 14.13 -27.47
C ASN A 619 -17.49 15.20 -28.57
N LEU A 620 -17.01 16.42 -28.29
CA LEU A 620 -16.72 17.43 -29.31
C LEU A 620 -15.72 16.93 -30.34
N GLN A 621 -14.61 16.34 -29.91
CA GLN A 621 -13.60 15.77 -30.79
C GLN A 621 -14.16 14.66 -31.71
N ARG A 622 -15.10 13.87 -31.23
CA ARG A 622 -15.72 12.76 -32.01
C ARG A 622 -16.78 13.26 -32.98
N TYR A 623 -17.66 14.14 -32.55
CA TYR A 623 -18.87 14.49 -33.31
C TYR A 623 -18.82 15.88 -33.98
N THR A 624 -17.96 16.77 -33.50
CA THR A 624 -17.77 18.15 -33.99
C THR A 624 -16.28 18.54 -33.97
N PRO A 625 -15.41 17.85 -34.72
CA PRO A 625 -13.95 18.01 -34.63
C PRO A 625 -13.44 19.42 -35.00
N GLU A 626 -14.30 20.26 -35.61
CA GLU A 626 -14.03 21.66 -35.90
C GLU A 626 -14.11 22.54 -34.63
N ILE A 627 -14.76 22.10 -33.56
CA ILE A 627 -14.88 22.83 -32.30
C ILE A 627 -13.91 22.22 -31.28
N ARG A 628 -13.08 23.07 -30.68
CA ARG A 628 -12.19 22.68 -29.59
C ARG A 628 -12.60 23.41 -28.32
N LEU A 629 -12.92 22.64 -27.28
CA LEU A 629 -13.37 23.20 -26.01
C LEU A 629 -12.33 24.16 -25.40
N ALA A 630 -11.05 23.81 -25.46
CA ALA A 630 -9.97 24.61 -24.92
C ALA A 630 -9.76 25.98 -25.62
N ASP A 631 -10.25 26.19 -26.84
CA ASP A 631 -10.13 27.45 -27.54
C ASP A 631 -11.12 28.52 -26.97
N SER A 632 -12.31 28.09 -26.56
CA SER A 632 -13.34 28.98 -25.99
C SER A 632 -13.43 28.92 -24.45
N HIS A 633 -13.14 27.77 -23.87
CA HIS A 633 -13.20 27.50 -22.42
C HIS A 633 -11.94 26.79 -21.96
N PRO A 634 -10.79 27.50 -21.88
CA PRO A 634 -9.49 26.89 -21.51
C PRO A 634 -9.43 26.48 -20.02
N SER A 635 -10.41 26.88 -19.23
CA SER A 635 -10.54 26.55 -17.80
C SER A 635 -11.99 26.47 -17.38
N TYR A 636 -12.23 25.82 -16.26
CA TYR A 636 -13.53 25.67 -15.64
C TYR A 636 -13.43 25.86 -14.12
N LEU A 637 -14.56 26.11 -13.48
CA LEU A 637 -14.72 26.09 -12.04
C LEU A 637 -15.38 24.79 -11.59
N ASP A 638 -14.99 24.29 -10.44
CA ASP A 638 -15.49 23.06 -9.85
C ASP A 638 -15.98 23.30 -8.42
N SER A 639 -17.26 23.06 -8.18
CA SER A 639 -17.86 23.20 -6.85
C SER A 639 -17.36 22.11 -5.88
N LEU A 640 -16.97 20.93 -6.37
CA LEU A 640 -16.32 19.90 -5.56
C LEU A 640 -14.99 20.43 -5.02
N ARG A 641 -14.16 21.03 -5.85
CA ARG A 641 -12.90 21.66 -5.43
C ARG A 641 -13.12 22.77 -4.41
N LEU A 642 -14.15 23.60 -4.59
CA LEU A 642 -14.51 24.62 -3.60
C LEU A 642 -14.86 24.02 -2.25
N VAL A 643 -15.70 22.98 -2.23
CA VAL A 643 -16.10 22.30 -0.99
C VAL A 643 -14.89 21.68 -0.31
N ARG A 644 -14.03 20.95 -1.04
CA ARG A 644 -12.82 20.33 -0.51
C ARG A 644 -11.86 21.35 0.13
N LEU A 645 -11.76 22.56 -0.46
CA LEU A 645 -10.95 23.65 0.06
C LEU A 645 -11.54 24.29 1.33
N LEU A 646 -12.84 24.49 1.36
CA LEU A 646 -13.53 25.25 2.40
C LEU A 646 -14.06 24.38 3.54
N HIS A 647 -14.27 23.09 3.29
CA HIS A 647 -14.81 22.10 4.22
C HIS A 647 -13.99 20.80 4.24
N PRO A 648 -12.69 20.86 4.55
CA PRO A 648 -11.81 19.67 4.54
C PRO A 648 -12.18 18.62 5.61
N GLU A 649 -13.06 18.96 6.56
CA GLU A 649 -13.55 18.08 7.61
C GLU A 649 -14.65 17.13 7.14
N LEU A 650 -15.25 17.34 5.98
CA LEU A 650 -16.38 16.53 5.51
C LEU A 650 -15.95 15.09 5.17
N MET A 651 -16.85 14.17 5.45
CA MET A 651 -16.62 12.73 5.25
C MET A 651 -16.85 12.29 3.82
N GLU A 652 -17.78 12.95 3.12
CA GLU A 652 -18.12 12.74 1.71
C GLU A 652 -18.32 14.08 1.01
N HIS A 653 -18.19 14.07 -0.32
CA HIS A 653 -18.41 15.26 -1.16
C HIS A 653 -19.50 15.03 -2.22
N LYS A 654 -20.26 13.92 -2.13
CA LYS A 654 -21.40 13.71 -3.02
C LYS A 654 -22.45 14.80 -2.81
N LEU A 655 -23.03 15.29 -3.89
CA LEU A 655 -23.96 16.40 -3.86
C LEU A 655 -25.11 16.18 -2.86
N LYS A 656 -25.71 14.97 -2.85
CA LYS A 656 -26.73 14.57 -1.87
C LYS A 656 -26.30 14.71 -0.41
N TYR A 657 -25.07 14.30 -0.10
CA TYR A 657 -24.51 14.42 1.26
C TYR A 657 -24.28 15.90 1.63
N LEU A 658 -23.75 16.69 0.70
CA LEU A 658 -23.50 18.11 0.90
C LEU A 658 -24.78 18.89 1.19
N LEU A 659 -25.85 18.67 0.41
CA LEU A 659 -27.14 19.28 0.65
C LEU A 659 -27.65 19.00 2.07
N ALA A 660 -27.54 17.74 2.51
CA ALA A 660 -28.02 17.33 3.84
C ALA A 660 -27.18 17.91 4.98
N VAL A 661 -25.83 17.82 4.89
CA VAL A 661 -24.94 18.22 5.99
C VAL A 661 -24.83 19.75 6.10
N LEU A 662 -24.82 20.47 4.96
CA LEU A 662 -24.76 21.94 4.93
C LEU A 662 -26.14 22.60 5.07
N GLY A 663 -27.22 21.82 5.14
CA GLY A 663 -28.60 22.32 5.29
C GLY A 663 -29.06 23.13 4.10
N LEU A 664 -28.69 22.73 2.88
CA LEU A 664 -29.00 23.43 1.65
C LEU A 664 -30.27 22.86 0.99
N GLU A 665 -31.02 23.71 0.32
CA GLU A 665 -32.17 23.30 -0.50
C GLU A 665 -31.70 22.64 -1.79
N GLY A 666 -32.45 21.66 -2.30
CA GLY A 666 -32.22 20.96 -3.56
C GLY A 666 -32.39 19.46 -3.44
N THR A 667 -32.46 18.81 -4.59
CA THR A 667 -32.53 17.36 -4.74
C THR A 667 -31.39 16.91 -5.67
N ASN A 668 -30.85 15.76 -5.43
CA ASN A 668 -29.97 15.04 -6.35
C ASN A 668 -30.73 13.81 -6.81
N SER A 669 -31.30 13.88 -7.99
CA SER A 669 -32.18 12.86 -8.55
C SER A 669 -31.49 12.00 -9.62
N HIS A 670 -30.22 12.28 -9.93
CA HIS A 670 -29.53 11.78 -11.12
C HIS A 670 -30.26 12.15 -12.42
N LEU A 671 -30.80 13.36 -12.47
CA LEU A 671 -31.21 14.08 -13.65
C LEU A 671 -30.48 15.43 -13.64
N ALA A 672 -29.81 15.76 -14.71
CA ALA A 672 -28.88 16.88 -14.74
C ALA A 672 -29.54 18.23 -14.36
N ASP A 673 -30.85 18.40 -14.60
CA ASP A 673 -31.59 19.64 -14.23
C ASP A 673 -31.66 19.86 -12.72
N ASP A 674 -31.92 18.79 -11.94
CA ASP A 674 -31.97 18.88 -10.49
C ASP A 674 -30.55 19.10 -9.92
N ASP A 675 -29.56 18.41 -10.47
CA ASP A 675 -28.18 18.44 -10.02
C ASP A 675 -27.51 19.81 -10.30
N VAL A 676 -27.87 20.47 -11.40
CA VAL A 676 -27.48 21.88 -11.69
C VAL A 676 -27.96 22.83 -10.61
N ASN A 677 -29.24 22.72 -10.20
CA ASN A 677 -29.80 23.57 -9.14
C ASN A 677 -29.18 23.31 -7.76
N ALA A 678 -28.94 22.05 -7.45
CA ALA A 678 -28.25 21.64 -6.22
C ALA A 678 -26.81 22.20 -6.20
N THR A 679 -26.07 22.05 -7.29
CA THR A 679 -24.71 22.57 -7.49
C THR A 679 -24.65 24.10 -7.28
N ARG A 680 -25.61 24.84 -7.88
CA ARG A 680 -25.72 26.28 -7.65
C ARG A 680 -25.86 26.64 -6.17
N ASN A 681 -26.67 25.91 -5.40
CA ASN A 681 -26.87 26.20 -3.99
C ASN A 681 -25.59 25.94 -3.18
N VAL A 682 -24.83 24.89 -3.51
CA VAL A 682 -23.49 24.64 -2.95
C VAL A 682 -22.54 25.80 -3.28
N VAL A 683 -22.52 26.28 -4.51
CA VAL A 683 -21.68 27.41 -4.97
C VAL A 683 -21.99 28.69 -4.21
N VAL A 684 -23.27 29.00 -4.00
CA VAL A 684 -23.71 30.18 -3.23
C VAL A 684 -23.29 30.09 -1.76
N HIS A 685 -23.35 28.88 -1.18
CA HIS A 685 -22.82 28.62 0.17
C HIS A 685 -21.32 28.84 0.23
N CYS A 686 -20.58 28.22 -0.68
CA CYS A 686 -19.12 28.32 -0.75
C CYS A 686 -18.64 29.77 -0.94
N TYR A 687 -19.37 30.59 -1.74
CA TYR A 687 -19.01 31.99 -1.96
C TYR A 687 -18.93 32.80 -0.65
N LYS A 688 -19.89 32.61 0.27
CA LYS A 688 -19.91 33.33 1.55
C LYS A 688 -18.65 33.04 2.38
N ILE A 689 -18.26 31.79 2.46
CA ILE A 689 -17.07 31.34 3.22
C ILE A 689 -15.77 31.74 2.50
N ALA A 690 -15.75 31.58 1.17
CA ALA A 690 -14.60 31.95 0.35
C ALA A 690 -14.24 33.44 0.48
N LYS A 691 -15.25 34.31 0.54
CA LYS A 691 -15.06 35.75 0.69
C LYS A 691 -14.37 36.14 1.99
N GLU A 692 -14.62 35.41 3.08
CA GLU A 692 -13.96 35.61 4.36
C GLU A 692 -12.47 35.17 4.32
N LYS A 693 -12.11 34.22 3.46
CA LYS A 693 -10.74 33.70 3.33
C LYS A 693 -9.82 34.59 2.49
N VAL A 694 -10.34 35.37 1.57
CA VAL A 694 -9.51 36.14 0.61
C VAL A 694 -8.55 37.09 1.30
N GLU A 695 -9.01 37.88 2.28
CA GLU A 695 -8.15 38.84 3.01
C GLU A 695 -6.98 38.11 3.71
N GLU A 696 -7.26 36.94 4.30
CA GLU A 696 -6.23 36.13 4.96
C GLU A 696 -5.23 35.55 3.94
N GLN A 697 -5.70 35.17 2.76
CA GLN A 697 -4.85 34.68 1.65
C GLN A 697 -3.94 35.80 1.14
N GLU A 698 -4.48 36.96 0.83
CA GLU A 698 -3.72 38.11 0.34
C GLU A 698 -2.60 38.50 1.31
N LYS A 699 -2.94 38.63 2.58
CA LYS A 699 -1.97 38.95 3.62
C LYS A 699 -0.86 37.90 3.76
N PHE A 700 -1.21 36.63 3.65
CA PHE A 700 -0.25 35.55 3.71
C PHE A 700 0.66 35.50 2.47
N LEU A 701 0.09 35.65 1.28
CA LEU A 701 0.83 35.62 0.02
C LEU A 701 1.71 36.87 -0.17
N ASP A 702 1.39 37.98 0.52
CA ASP A 702 2.19 39.21 0.45
C ASP A 702 3.46 39.14 1.32
N ASP A 703 3.57 38.19 2.24
CA ASP A 703 4.77 37.98 3.06
C ASP A 703 5.98 37.65 2.16
N SER A 704 7.08 38.41 2.37
CA SER A 704 8.29 38.28 1.54
C SER A 704 8.93 36.89 1.59
N ARG A 705 8.88 36.19 2.74
CA ARG A 705 9.41 34.82 2.91
C ARG A 705 8.55 33.82 2.17
N VAL A 706 7.24 34.00 2.20
CA VAL A 706 6.29 33.15 1.46
C VAL A 706 6.51 33.32 -0.05
N LYS A 707 6.65 34.58 -0.54
CA LYS A 707 6.95 34.87 -1.95
C LYS A 707 8.25 34.20 -2.42
N GLU A 708 9.30 34.22 -1.59
CA GLU A 708 10.57 33.54 -1.88
C GLU A 708 10.38 32.02 -2.06
N ARG A 709 9.62 31.37 -1.14
CA ARG A 709 9.34 29.94 -1.19
C ARG A 709 8.49 29.58 -2.40
N ILE A 710 7.47 30.37 -2.69
CA ILE A 710 6.67 30.23 -3.92
C ILE A 710 7.55 30.33 -5.17
N GLY A 711 8.42 31.34 -5.23
CA GLY A 711 9.36 31.50 -6.36
C GLY A 711 10.28 30.29 -6.52
N THR A 712 10.74 29.69 -5.42
CA THR A 712 11.55 28.48 -5.46
C THR A 712 10.73 27.27 -5.94
N LEU A 713 9.52 27.08 -5.44
CA LEU A 713 8.61 26.02 -5.88
C LEU A 713 8.31 26.11 -7.38
N ARG A 714 7.99 27.30 -7.89
CA ARG A 714 7.72 27.55 -9.31
C ARG A 714 8.91 27.20 -10.19
N ARG A 715 10.10 27.66 -9.80
CA ARG A 715 11.34 27.34 -10.56
C ARG A 715 11.64 25.86 -10.59
N ASN A 716 11.49 25.18 -9.44
CA ASN A 716 11.93 23.81 -9.27
C ASN A 716 10.85 22.79 -9.61
N TYR A 717 9.60 23.17 -9.85
CA TYR A 717 8.53 22.20 -10.10
C TYR A 717 7.44 22.67 -11.07
N GLY A 718 7.28 23.97 -11.27
CA GLY A 718 6.13 24.51 -12.01
C GLY A 718 6.00 23.97 -13.43
N LYS A 719 7.12 23.83 -14.16
CA LYS A 719 7.10 23.27 -15.52
C LYS A 719 6.70 21.79 -15.47
N MET A 720 7.33 21.01 -14.59
CA MET A 720 7.08 19.56 -14.45
C MET A 720 5.63 19.26 -14.09
N TYR A 721 5.05 20.01 -13.16
CA TYR A 721 3.65 19.83 -12.74
C TYR A 721 2.67 20.13 -13.88
N ARG A 722 2.82 21.26 -14.59
CA ARG A 722 1.96 21.60 -15.73
C ARG A 722 2.04 20.59 -16.86
N GLU A 723 3.23 20.07 -17.15
CA GLU A 723 3.42 19.01 -18.15
C GLU A 723 2.78 17.70 -17.71
N GLY A 724 2.87 17.33 -16.41
CA GLY A 724 2.22 16.15 -15.84
C GLY A 724 0.70 16.21 -16.00
N LEU A 725 0.08 17.34 -15.62
CA LEU A 725 -1.35 17.55 -15.82
C LEU A 725 -1.78 17.47 -17.29
N ARG A 726 -0.98 18.01 -18.20
CA ARG A 726 -1.28 17.90 -19.64
C ARG A 726 -1.27 16.45 -20.12
N CYS A 727 -0.36 15.61 -19.58
CA CYS A 727 -0.27 14.22 -19.94
C CYS A 727 -1.39 13.33 -19.37
N MET A 728 -2.16 13.82 -18.42
CA MET A 728 -3.19 13.02 -17.72
C MET A 728 -4.21 12.39 -18.68
N TYR A 729 -4.70 13.20 -19.65
CA TYR A 729 -5.76 12.82 -20.59
C TYR A 729 -5.25 12.59 -22.02
N GLU A 730 -3.93 12.62 -22.25
CA GLU A 730 -3.39 12.31 -23.58
C GLU A 730 -3.62 10.83 -23.90
N ASN A 731 -4.32 10.57 -25.04
CA ASN A 731 -4.50 9.20 -25.52
C ASN A 731 -3.16 8.63 -25.99
N GLU A 732 -2.83 7.46 -25.53
CA GLU A 732 -1.57 6.78 -25.74
C GLU A 732 -1.21 6.62 -27.22
N GLU A 733 -2.14 6.24 -28.07
CA GLU A 733 -1.90 6.10 -29.51
C GLU A 733 -1.51 7.41 -30.20
N ARG A 734 -2.09 8.54 -29.75
CA ARG A 734 -1.73 9.86 -30.30
C ARG A 734 -0.35 10.29 -29.83
N ARG A 735 0.00 9.96 -28.62
CA ARG A 735 1.29 10.29 -28.01
C ARG A 735 2.43 9.51 -28.67
N VAL A 736 2.29 8.20 -28.85
CA VAL A 736 3.25 7.35 -29.55
C VAL A 736 3.46 7.87 -30.98
N LYS A 737 2.41 8.19 -31.72
CA LYS A 737 2.51 8.77 -33.06
C LYS A 737 3.16 10.15 -33.07
N SER A 738 3.00 10.96 -32.01
CA SER A 738 3.63 12.28 -31.89
C SER A 738 5.11 12.17 -31.53
N GLU A 739 5.47 11.23 -30.65
CA GLU A 739 6.86 10.94 -30.29
C GLU A 739 7.63 10.30 -31.45
N GLU A 740 7.04 9.37 -32.19
CA GLU A 740 7.64 8.84 -33.43
C GLU A 740 7.90 9.92 -34.47
N ARG A 741 6.99 10.89 -34.59
CA ARG A 741 7.21 12.05 -35.48
C ARG A 741 8.33 12.95 -34.95
N ARG A 742 8.46 13.11 -33.65
CA ARG A 742 9.51 13.92 -33.00
C ARG A 742 10.86 13.22 -33.14
N VAL A 743 10.93 11.93 -32.82
CA VAL A 743 12.14 11.11 -33.00
C VAL A 743 12.58 11.10 -34.46
N LYS A 744 11.68 10.91 -35.42
CA LYS A 744 11.99 11.00 -36.85
C LYS A 744 12.45 12.41 -37.29
N SER A 745 11.98 13.44 -36.59
CA SER A 745 12.45 14.82 -36.85
C SER A 745 13.82 15.10 -36.21
N GLU A 746 14.10 14.51 -35.05
CA GLU A 746 15.40 14.58 -34.36
C GLU A 746 16.44 13.68 -35.05
N GLU A 747 16.06 12.47 -35.46
CA GLU A 747 16.95 11.64 -36.30
C GLU A 747 17.36 12.32 -37.61
N ARG A 748 16.47 13.14 -38.19
CA ARG A 748 16.82 13.99 -39.33
C ARG A 748 17.76 15.13 -38.95
N ARG A 749 17.75 15.63 -37.70
CA ARG A 749 18.70 16.59 -37.15
C ARG A 749 20.02 15.93 -36.78
N VAL A 750 20.00 14.78 -36.14
CA VAL A 750 21.17 14.04 -35.67
C VAL A 750 21.97 13.44 -36.85
N LYS A 751 21.33 13.09 -37.98
CA LYS A 751 22.08 12.75 -39.20
C LYS A 751 22.98 13.86 -39.73
N ASN A 752 22.85 15.08 -39.17
CA ASN A 752 23.78 16.18 -39.42
C ASN A 752 24.83 16.41 -38.31
N GLU A 753 24.76 15.65 -37.20
CA GLU A 753 25.72 15.75 -36.07
C GLU A 753 26.29 14.39 -35.66
N GLU A 754 26.63 13.54 -36.61
CA GLU A 754 27.41 12.32 -36.31
C GLU A 754 28.81 12.68 -35.81
N ARG A 755 28.93 12.84 -34.50
CA ARG A 755 30.16 12.64 -33.72
C ARG A 755 29.94 12.97 -32.24
N ARG A 756 29.23 12.11 -31.50
CA ARG A 756 29.51 11.84 -30.07
C ARG A 756 29.04 10.45 -29.71
N GLU A 757 30.02 9.57 -29.63
CA GLU A 757 29.85 8.13 -29.34
C GLU A 757 29.64 7.84 -27.87
N LYS A 758 28.89 6.78 -27.69
CA LYS A 758 29.04 5.79 -26.61
C LYS A 758 28.77 6.24 -25.16
N SER A 759 27.52 6.30 -24.79
CA SER A 759 27.04 5.94 -23.44
C SER A 759 25.55 5.58 -23.38
N GLU A 760 24.91 5.06 -24.43
CA GLU A 760 23.49 4.72 -24.47
C GLU A 760 23.22 3.22 -24.70
N GLU A 761 23.99 2.36 -24.08
CA GLU A 761 23.78 0.90 -24.16
C GLU A 761 23.27 0.31 -22.85
N SER A 762 22.21 0.85 -22.24
CA SER A 762 21.57 0.18 -21.09
C SER A 762 20.11 0.48 -20.83
N LEU A 763 19.41 1.22 -21.69
CA LEU A 763 18.00 1.56 -21.44
C LEU A 763 17.04 1.26 -22.60
N SER A 764 17.44 0.45 -23.58
CA SER A 764 16.53 -0.05 -24.61
C SER A 764 15.86 -1.35 -24.16
N ASP A 765 15.09 -1.29 -23.09
CA ASP A 765 14.17 -2.35 -22.77
C ASP A 765 12.81 -2.06 -23.40
N ASN A 766 12.30 -3.01 -24.18
CA ASN A 766 10.95 -3.07 -24.74
C ASN A 766 9.87 -3.18 -23.65
N SER A 767 10.00 -2.47 -22.54
CA SER A 767 8.93 -2.36 -21.57
C SER A 767 7.85 -1.48 -22.18
N ALA A 768 6.71 -2.12 -22.45
CA ALA A 768 5.55 -1.50 -23.05
C ALA A 768 5.23 -0.14 -22.41
N ASP A 769 4.77 0.75 -23.21
CA ASP A 769 4.43 2.14 -23.02
C ASP A 769 3.36 2.43 -21.94
N VAL A 770 3.59 1.98 -20.70
CA VAL A 770 2.72 2.32 -19.56
C VAL A 770 2.90 3.82 -19.24
N ALA A 771 1.83 4.59 -19.33
CA ALA A 771 1.85 6.05 -19.17
C ALA A 771 2.40 6.48 -17.80
N LEU A 772 2.06 5.75 -16.75
CA LEU A 772 2.55 5.96 -15.39
C LEU A 772 4.07 5.77 -15.30
N VAL A 773 4.61 4.74 -15.94
CA VAL A 773 6.06 4.47 -15.94
C VAL A 773 6.83 5.55 -16.69
N ARG A 774 6.29 6.04 -17.83
CA ARG A 774 6.90 7.16 -18.56
C ARG A 774 6.93 8.43 -17.72
N GLU A 775 5.84 8.74 -17.03
CA GLU A 775 5.78 9.91 -16.14
C GLU A 775 6.76 9.81 -14.98
N LEU A 776 6.87 8.62 -14.36
CA LEU A 776 7.89 8.37 -13.34
C LEU A 776 9.31 8.57 -13.86
N ARG A 777 9.63 8.01 -15.04
CA ARG A 777 10.94 8.14 -15.68
C ARG A 777 11.25 9.59 -15.99
N ARG A 778 10.31 10.33 -16.58
CA ARG A 778 10.44 11.75 -16.88
C ARG A 778 10.76 12.58 -15.63
N PHE A 779 10.04 12.32 -14.54
CA PHE A 779 10.28 13.02 -13.27
C PHE A 779 11.61 12.61 -12.64
N TYR A 780 11.98 11.35 -12.72
CA TYR A 780 13.28 10.86 -12.25
C TYR A 780 14.46 11.52 -12.96
N GLU A 781 14.45 11.57 -14.29
CA GLU A 781 15.46 12.25 -15.11
C GLU A 781 15.54 13.74 -14.73
N TYR A 782 14.38 14.39 -14.58
CA TYR A 782 14.34 15.78 -14.11
C TYR A 782 15.02 15.97 -12.75
N LEU A 783 14.78 15.08 -11.81
CA LEU A 783 15.39 15.17 -10.46
C LEU A 783 16.90 14.94 -10.49
N LEU A 784 17.39 14.01 -11.31
CA LEU A 784 18.81 13.75 -11.51
C LEU A 784 19.51 14.95 -12.15
N ASP A 785 18.99 15.44 -13.27
CA ASP A 785 19.55 16.59 -14.02
C ASP A 785 19.60 17.85 -13.16
N GLY A 786 18.58 18.06 -12.32
CA GLY A 786 18.51 19.15 -11.36
C GLY A 786 19.39 18.95 -10.11
N GLY A 787 20.03 17.80 -9.95
CA GLY A 787 20.84 17.45 -8.78
C GLY A 787 20.02 17.39 -7.49
N PHE A 788 18.71 17.12 -7.57
CA PHE A 788 17.84 17.01 -6.40
C PHE A 788 18.02 15.68 -5.68
N ILE A 789 18.33 14.63 -6.43
CA ILE A 789 18.58 13.27 -5.95
C ILE A 789 19.88 12.73 -6.53
N VAL A 790 20.37 11.64 -5.95
CA VAL A 790 21.38 10.76 -6.54
C VAL A 790 20.68 9.60 -7.27
N GLU A 791 21.41 8.89 -8.10
CA GLU A 791 20.90 7.71 -8.80
C GLU A 791 20.31 6.70 -7.81
N ILE A 792 19.09 6.21 -8.11
CA ILE A 792 18.39 5.23 -7.28
C ILE A 792 18.79 3.83 -7.73
N ASP A 793 19.59 3.19 -6.91
CA ASP A 793 19.93 1.79 -7.13
C ASP A 793 18.66 0.91 -7.04
N GLY A 794 18.38 0.15 -8.10
CA GLY A 794 17.18 -0.70 -8.18
C GLY A 794 15.92 -0.04 -8.74
N LEU A 795 15.94 1.24 -9.17
CA LEU A 795 14.77 1.87 -9.80
C LEU A 795 14.26 1.07 -11.02
N ARG A 796 15.16 0.45 -11.79
CA ARG A 796 14.82 -0.40 -12.94
C ARG A 796 13.83 -1.52 -12.57
N PHE A 797 13.94 -2.09 -11.38
CA PHE A 797 13.02 -3.13 -10.90
C PHE A 797 11.61 -2.59 -10.66
N ILE A 798 11.51 -1.38 -10.08
CA ILE A 798 10.22 -0.71 -9.87
C ILE A 798 9.54 -0.45 -11.22
N LEU A 799 10.27 0.14 -12.17
CA LEU A 799 9.73 0.50 -13.49
C LEU A 799 9.30 -0.75 -14.28
N ALA A 800 10.13 -1.79 -14.29
CA ALA A 800 9.81 -3.06 -14.95
C ALA A 800 8.58 -3.72 -14.32
N TYR A 801 8.48 -3.72 -13.00
CA TYR A 801 7.38 -4.29 -12.28
C TYR A 801 6.04 -3.56 -12.55
N LEU A 802 6.06 -2.24 -12.54
CA LEU A 802 4.87 -1.44 -12.86
C LEU A 802 4.43 -1.65 -14.32
N SER A 803 5.39 -1.79 -15.27
CA SER A 803 5.09 -2.04 -16.67
C SER A 803 4.50 -3.42 -16.94
N ASN A 804 5.03 -4.46 -16.30
CA ASN A 804 4.77 -5.85 -16.71
C ASN A 804 3.79 -6.58 -15.80
N ASP A 805 3.76 -6.21 -14.51
CA ASP A 805 3.09 -7.01 -13.48
C ASP A 805 1.95 -6.26 -12.77
N THR A 806 1.84 -4.94 -12.94
CA THR A 806 0.85 -4.13 -12.19
C THR A 806 -0.23 -3.56 -13.06
N ILE A 807 0.09 -3.04 -14.24
CA ILE A 807 -0.82 -2.27 -15.09
C ILE A 807 -1.03 -2.97 -16.43
N ASP A 808 -2.27 -3.22 -16.79
CA ASP A 808 -2.63 -3.72 -18.12
C ASP A 808 -2.78 -2.53 -19.08
N ALA A 809 -1.69 -2.20 -19.78
CA ALA A 809 -1.64 -1.07 -20.71
C ALA A 809 -2.67 -1.17 -21.86
N SER A 810 -3.22 -2.37 -22.13
CA SER A 810 -4.25 -2.56 -23.17
C SER A 810 -5.64 -2.10 -22.74
N LYS A 811 -5.87 -1.99 -21.40
CA LYS A 811 -7.16 -1.61 -20.81
C LYS A 811 -7.20 -0.19 -20.28
N GLU A 812 -6.05 0.44 -20.11
CA GLU A 812 -5.90 1.72 -19.42
C GLU A 812 -5.07 2.68 -20.28
N PRO A 813 -5.69 3.34 -21.26
CA PRO A 813 -4.99 4.10 -22.28
C PRO A 813 -4.43 5.45 -21.80
N SER A 814 -4.76 5.92 -20.59
CA SER A 814 -4.36 7.22 -20.08
C SER A 814 -3.63 7.15 -18.74
N LEU A 815 -2.83 8.16 -18.44
CA LEU A 815 -2.22 8.32 -17.11
C LEU A 815 -3.29 8.48 -16.03
N TYR A 816 -4.37 9.17 -16.34
CA TYR A 816 -5.51 9.37 -15.42
C TYR A 816 -6.10 8.03 -14.96
N GLU A 817 -6.45 7.14 -15.90
CA GLU A 817 -7.01 5.83 -15.57
C GLU A 817 -6.03 4.97 -14.77
N GLN A 818 -4.76 4.95 -15.15
CA GLN A 818 -3.72 4.21 -14.43
C GLN A 818 -3.54 4.72 -12.99
N LEU A 819 -3.59 6.04 -12.77
CA LEU A 819 -3.52 6.61 -11.43
C LEU A 819 -4.78 6.30 -10.62
N CYS A 820 -5.97 6.46 -11.17
CA CYS A 820 -7.21 6.15 -10.46
C CYS A 820 -7.30 4.68 -10.02
N ASN A 821 -6.90 3.76 -10.91
CA ASN A 821 -7.04 2.32 -10.66
C ASN A 821 -5.93 1.74 -9.77
N HIS A 822 -4.70 2.28 -9.84
CA HIS A 822 -3.52 1.65 -9.20
C HIS A 822 -2.90 2.44 -8.04
N THR A 823 -3.40 3.63 -7.70
CA THR A 823 -2.81 4.47 -6.63
C THR A 823 -2.67 3.72 -5.30
N MET A 824 -3.70 2.97 -4.89
CA MET A 824 -3.67 2.20 -3.64
C MET A 824 -2.60 1.11 -3.68
N GLU A 825 -2.43 0.43 -4.80
CA GLU A 825 -1.42 -0.62 -4.96
C GLU A 825 -0.02 -0.03 -4.92
N ILE A 826 0.20 1.01 -5.69
CA ILE A 826 1.48 1.72 -5.78
C ILE A 826 1.92 2.25 -4.40
N SER A 827 1.00 2.81 -3.64
CA SER A 827 1.28 3.37 -2.31
C SER A 827 1.64 2.32 -1.24
N THR A 828 1.30 1.05 -1.47
CA THR A 828 1.51 -0.06 -0.53
C THR A 828 2.59 -1.04 -0.96
N LEU A 829 3.24 -0.82 -2.12
CA LEU A 829 4.30 -1.68 -2.63
C LEU A 829 5.50 -1.75 -1.67
N LYS A 830 6.13 -2.93 -1.65
CA LYS A 830 7.37 -3.21 -0.92
C LYS A 830 8.33 -3.98 -1.83
N GLU A 831 9.60 -3.87 -1.55
CA GLU A 831 10.67 -4.59 -2.26
C GLU A 831 10.40 -6.11 -2.34
N ALA A 832 9.83 -6.70 -1.29
CA ALA A 832 9.45 -8.11 -1.30
C ALA A 832 8.37 -8.45 -2.35
N ASP A 833 7.55 -7.48 -2.76
CA ASP A 833 6.52 -7.69 -3.77
C ASP A 833 7.11 -7.84 -5.18
N LEU A 834 8.32 -7.33 -5.41
CA LEU A 834 9.05 -7.48 -6.67
C LEU A 834 9.60 -8.89 -6.87
N CYS A 835 9.87 -9.63 -5.78
CA CYS A 835 10.41 -10.98 -5.85
C CYS A 835 9.45 -11.96 -6.53
N GLY A 836 9.96 -12.69 -7.52
CA GLY A 836 9.18 -13.66 -8.26
C GLY A 836 8.25 -13.06 -9.32
N SER A 837 8.36 -11.75 -9.57
CA SER A 837 7.76 -11.11 -10.73
C SER A 837 8.52 -11.55 -12.00
N LYS A 838 7.84 -11.54 -13.15
CA LYS A 838 8.47 -11.81 -14.45
C LYS A 838 9.45 -10.72 -14.87
N SER A 839 9.44 -9.62 -14.16
CA SER A 839 10.23 -8.41 -14.44
C SER A 839 11.62 -8.43 -13.83
N ILE A 840 11.93 -9.40 -12.96
CA ILE A 840 13.27 -9.58 -12.38
C ILE A 840 13.99 -10.67 -13.17
N ASN A 841 15.03 -10.26 -13.90
CA ASN A 841 15.87 -11.17 -14.68
C ASN A 841 17.02 -11.76 -13.85
N GLU A 842 17.23 -11.27 -12.63
CA GLU A 842 18.25 -11.77 -11.74
C GLU A 842 17.86 -13.14 -11.17
N HIS A 843 18.78 -14.07 -11.22
CA HIS A 843 18.61 -15.42 -10.72
C HIS A 843 19.18 -15.62 -9.31
N ILE A 844 19.95 -14.65 -8.79
CA ILE A 844 20.49 -14.66 -7.44
C ILE A 844 19.77 -13.66 -6.56
N PHE A 845 19.29 -14.14 -5.41
CA PHE A 845 18.56 -13.37 -4.43
C PHE A 845 19.28 -13.37 -3.09
N VAL A 846 19.37 -12.21 -2.43
CA VAL A 846 19.89 -12.09 -1.06
C VAL A 846 18.75 -11.62 -0.16
N THR A 847 18.33 -12.44 0.80
CA THR A 847 17.14 -12.11 1.60
C THR A 847 17.29 -12.54 3.06
N THR A 848 16.69 -11.80 3.98
CA THR A 848 16.58 -12.25 5.37
C THR A 848 15.50 -13.32 5.53
N ILE A 849 15.62 -14.17 6.55
CA ILE A 849 14.65 -15.24 6.82
C ILE A 849 13.21 -14.71 6.91
N HIS A 850 13.01 -13.56 7.56
CA HIS A 850 11.69 -12.95 7.69
C HIS A 850 11.10 -12.50 6.35
N LYS A 851 11.92 -11.89 5.49
CA LYS A 851 11.48 -11.44 4.15
C LYS A 851 11.39 -12.59 3.15
N ALA A 852 12.11 -13.71 3.40
CA ALA A 852 12.01 -14.94 2.61
C ALA A 852 10.69 -15.69 2.82
N LYS A 853 9.95 -15.42 3.90
CA LYS A 853 8.66 -16.07 4.13
C LYS A 853 7.69 -15.78 2.99
N GLY A 854 7.02 -16.83 2.50
CA GLY A 854 6.16 -16.75 1.32
C GLY A 854 6.92 -16.78 -0.03
N LEU A 855 8.25 -16.65 -0.04
CA LEU A 855 9.11 -16.84 -1.21
C LEU A 855 9.51 -18.30 -1.37
N GLU A 856 9.93 -18.66 -2.58
CA GLU A 856 10.40 -20.02 -2.92
C GLU A 856 11.46 -19.93 -4.01
N PHE A 857 12.54 -20.68 -3.84
CA PHE A 857 13.68 -20.67 -4.76
C PHE A 857 14.09 -22.10 -5.10
N ASP A 858 14.62 -22.30 -6.30
CA ASP A 858 15.08 -23.62 -6.71
C ASP A 858 16.25 -24.08 -5.87
N ASN A 859 17.18 -23.16 -5.59
CA ASN A 859 18.35 -23.39 -4.75
C ASN A 859 18.33 -22.43 -3.55
N VAL A 860 18.58 -22.94 -2.36
CA VAL A 860 18.66 -22.13 -1.14
C VAL A 860 19.99 -22.40 -0.43
N ILE A 861 20.70 -21.36 -0.09
CA ILE A 861 21.89 -21.37 0.77
C ILE A 861 21.50 -20.68 2.08
N VAL A 862 21.38 -21.42 3.18
CA VAL A 862 21.17 -20.85 4.51
C VAL A 862 22.54 -20.47 5.06
N PHE A 863 22.78 -19.16 5.09
CA PHE A 863 24.09 -18.58 5.42
C PHE A 863 24.30 -18.45 6.94
N ASP A 864 25.55 -18.66 7.38
CA ASP A 864 26.02 -18.46 8.76
C ASP A 864 25.17 -19.23 9.80
N ALA A 865 24.96 -20.53 9.53
CA ALA A 865 24.18 -21.40 10.41
C ALA A 865 25.02 -21.91 11.60
N VAL A 866 25.53 -20.99 12.40
CA VAL A 866 26.39 -21.29 13.54
C VAL A 866 25.69 -21.09 14.87
N ASP A 867 26.13 -21.82 15.90
CA ASP A 867 25.61 -21.71 17.26
C ASP A 867 25.88 -20.30 17.84
N GLY A 868 24.89 -19.69 18.47
CA GLY A 868 24.91 -18.31 18.95
C GLY A 868 24.34 -17.30 17.95
N ARG A 869 24.19 -17.69 16.69
CA ARG A 869 23.46 -16.96 15.66
C ARG A 869 22.11 -17.60 15.39
N MET A 870 22.10 -18.93 15.26
CA MET A 870 20.91 -19.77 15.13
C MET A 870 21.03 -20.98 16.07
N PRO A 871 20.38 -20.99 17.25
CA PRO A 871 19.62 -19.89 17.87
C PRO A 871 20.49 -18.69 18.28
N ASN A 872 19.85 -17.53 18.41
CA ASN A 872 20.51 -16.35 18.96
C ASN A 872 20.98 -16.62 20.40
N TYR A 873 22.13 -16.11 20.77
CA TYR A 873 22.72 -16.28 22.10
C TYR A 873 21.75 -15.97 23.24
N TYR A 874 21.01 -14.86 23.12
CA TYR A 874 20.04 -14.42 24.11
C TYR A 874 18.77 -15.27 24.17
N SER A 875 18.41 -15.96 23.09
CA SER A 875 17.23 -16.82 23.02
C SER A 875 17.38 -18.12 23.82
N ARG A 876 18.61 -18.56 24.12
CA ARG A 876 18.88 -19.83 24.79
C ARG A 876 18.21 -20.01 26.15
N ASN A 877 18.09 -18.91 26.89
CA ASN A 877 17.48 -18.91 28.22
C ASN A 877 15.99 -18.57 28.22
N ASN A 878 15.39 -18.38 27.04
CA ASN A 878 13.97 -18.09 26.89
C ASN A 878 13.32 -19.14 25.97
N PRO A 879 12.51 -20.07 26.53
CA PRO A 879 11.90 -21.14 25.74
C PRO A 879 11.03 -20.65 24.57
N HIS A 880 10.35 -19.51 24.71
CA HIS A 880 9.52 -18.94 23.65
C HIS A 880 10.37 -18.40 22.50
N GLN A 881 11.44 -17.67 22.81
CA GLN A 881 12.37 -17.16 21.80
C GLN A 881 13.14 -18.28 21.12
N LEU A 882 13.55 -19.32 21.87
CA LEU A 882 14.21 -20.49 21.29
C LEU A 882 13.29 -21.22 20.32
N ALA A 883 12.01 -21.39 20.66
CA ALA A 883 11.03 -22.01 19.78
C ALA A 883 10.75 -21.15 18.53
N GLU A 884 10.81 -19.82 18.67
CA GLU A 884 10.70 -18.92 17.53
C GLU A 884 11.91 -19.01 16.60
N ASP A 885 13.13 -19.02 17.15
CA ASP A 885 14.36 -19.21 16.37
C ASP A 885 14.38 -20.57 15.64
N ALA A 886 13.84 -21.61 16.27
CA ALA A 886 13.66 -22.93 15.63
C ALA A 886 12.69 -22.85 14.42
N ARG A 887 11.58 -22.13 14.54
CA ARG A 887 10.67 -21.88 13.41
C ARG A 887 11.29 -21.02 12.31
N LYS A 888 12.07 -19.99 12.67
CA LYS A 888 12.83 -19.18 11.70
C LYS A 888 13.75 -20.08 10.87
N PHE A 889 14.49 -20.96 11.51
CA PHE A 889 15.37 -21.90 10.80
C PHE A 889 14.58 -22.84 9.89
N TYR A 890 13.44 -23.36 10.34
CA TYR A 890 12.53 -24.16 9.51
C TYR A 890 12.03 -23.38 8.28
N VAL A 891 11.66 -22.11 8.47
CA VAL A 891 11.26 -21.24 7.35
C VAL A 891 12.39 -21.12 6.34
N ALA A 892 13.64 -20.91 6.78
CA ALA A 892 14.79 -20.83 5.87
C ALA A 892 14.98 -22.12 5.06
N LEU A 893 14.94 -23.28 5.71
CA LEU A 893 15.05 -24.59 5.04
C LEU A 893 13.93 -24.81 4.01
N SER A 894 12.70 -24.54 4.40
CA SER A 894 11.50 -24.81 3.59
C SER A 894 11.31 -23.86 2.40
N ARG A 895 12.23 -22.93 2.15
CA ARG A 895 12.24 -22.10 0.94
C ARG A 895 12.76 -22.83 -0.30
N ALA A 896 13.48 -23.94 -0.09
CA ALA A 896 14.07 -24.73 -1.17
C ALA A 896 13.01 -25.57 -1.92
N LYS A 897 13.06 -25.52 -3.27
CA LYS A 897 12.25 -26.38 -4.15
C LYS A 897 13.03 -27.58 -4.65
N GLN A 898 14.34 -27.46 -4.86
CA GLN A 898 15.16 -28.50 -5.46
C GLN A 898 16.44 -28.75 -4.68
N ARG A 899 17.21 -27.72 -4.27
CA ARG A 899 18.52 -27.87 -3.62
C ARG A 899 18.60 -27.04 -2.36
N LEU A 900 19.18 -27.63 -1.33
CA LEU A 900 19.34 -26.99 -0.03
C LEU A 900 20.79 -27.12 0.46
N TYR A 901 21.36 -25.95 0.72
CA TYR A 901 22.72 -25.83 1.22
C TYR A 901 22.71 -25.05 2.54
N VAL A 902 23.62 -25.42 3.44
CA VAL A 902 23.77 -24.72 4.72
C VAL A 902 25.23 -24.36 4.87
N SER A 903 25.56 -23.11 5.19
CA SER A 903 26.95 -22.71 5.37
C SER A 903 27.31 -22.46 6.83
N GLN A 904 28.56 -22.64 7.15
CA GLN A 904 29.16 -22.33 8.44
C GLN A 904 30.61 -21.89 8.29
N CYS A 905 31.09 -20.98 9.15
CA CYS A 905 32.51 -20.81 9.42
C CYS A 905 32.95 -21.62 10.65
N LEU A 906 34.24 -21.93 10.73
CA LEU A 906 34.85 -22.63 11.89
C LEU A 906 35.36 -21.64 12.94
N GLN A 907 35.72 -20.42 12.52
CA GLN A 907 36.23 -19.36 13.40
C GLN A 907 35.52 -18.04 13.11
N ARG A 908 35.24 -17.30 14.19
CA ARG A 908 34.75 -15.91 14.15
C ARG A 908 35.57 -15.01 15.04
N THR A 909 35.74 -13.78 14.62
CA THR A 909 36.32 -12.72 15.47
C THR A 909 35.22 -12.04 16.28
N ASP A 910 35.47 -11.79 17.57
CA ASP A 910 34.60 -10.93 18.38
C ASP A 910 34.86 -9.43 18.11
N TYR A 911 34.15 -8.58 18.84
CA TYR A 911 34.29 -7.12 18.67
C TYR A 911 35.65 -6.57 19.17
N HIS A 912 36.49 -7.41 19.83
CA HIS A 912 37.89 -7.15 20.19
C HIS A 912 38.89 -7.72 19.19
N ASN A 913 38.42 -8.22 18.04
CA ASN A 913 39.22 -8.92 17.02
C ASN A 913 39.93 -10.20 17.54
N VAL A 914 39.36 -10.87 18.54
CA VAL A 914 39.88 -12.16 19.02
C VAL A 914 39.13 -13.28 18.31
N PRO A 915 39.83 -14.17 17.57
CA PRO A 915 39.19 -15.30 16.92
C PRO A 915 38.79 -16.36 17.97
N HIS A 916 37.63 -16.94 17.82
CA HIS A 916 37.13 -18.08 18.61
C HIS A 916 36.42 -19.10 17.71
N GLU A 917 36.49 -20.34 18.12
CA GLU A 917 35.83 -21.43 17.41
C GLU A 917 34.32 -21.31 17.56
N VAL A 918 33.60 -21.54 16.44
CA VAL A 918 32.16 -21.66 16.38
C VAL A 918 31.79 -23.02 15.79
N HIS A 919 30.60 -23.48 16.12
CA HIS A 919 30.12 -24.78 15.71
C HIS A 919 28.82 -24.65 14.92
N LEU A 920 28.54 -25.64 14.08
CA LEU A 920 27.27 -25.74 13.36
C LEU A 920 26.09 -25.64 14.34
N THR A 921 25.06 -24.97 13.95
CA THR A 921 23.86 -24.78 14.76
C THR A 921 23.33 -26.08 15.32
N PRO A 922 22.93 -26.14 16.61
CA PRO A 922 22.30 -27.31 17.19
C PRO A 922 21.00 -27.72 16.47
N PHE A 923 20.37 -26.80 15.74
CA PHE A 923 19.19 -27.11 14.92
C PHE A 923 19.50 -28.10 13.78
N MET A 924 20.72 -28.17 13.32
CA MET A 924 21.12 -29.13 12.29
C MET A 924 21.32 -30.58 12.82
N ARG A 925 21.47 -30.80 14.12
CA ARG A 925 21.78 -32.15 14.67
C ARG A 925 20.89 -33.28 14.14
N PRO A 926 19.56 -33.16 14.09
CA PRO A 926 18.69 -34.25 13.62
C PRO A 926 18.76 -34.48 12.11
N ILE A 927 19.13 -33.44 11.35
CA ILE A 927 19.10 -33.45 9.88
C ILE A 927 20.46 -33.47 9.21
N ALA A 928 21.58 -33.28 9.93
CA ALA A 928 22.94 -33.24 9.38
C ALA A 928 23.29 -34.53 8.60
N LYS A 929 22.75 -35.68 9.01
CA LYS A 929 22.95 -36.99 8.33
C LYS A 929 22.53 -37.02 6.85
N TYR A 930 21.67 -36.11 6.42
CA TYR A 930 21.21 -36.01 5.02
C TYR A 930 22.16 -35.21 4.13
N PHE A 931 23.10 -34.47 4.72
CA PHE A 931 23.98 -33.54 4.02
C PHE A 931 25.39 -34.11 3.89
N LYS A 932 26.06 -33.79 2.78
CA LYS A 932 27.50 -33.99 2.59
C LYS A 932 28.25 -32.74 3.02
N GLU A 933 29.29 -32.91 3.85
CA GLU A 933 30.20 -31.82 4.18
C GLU A 933 31.18 -31.60 3.02
N GLU A 934 31.33 -30.35 2.63
CA GLU A 934 32.28 -29.90 1.61
C GLU A 934 33.10 -28.74 2.17
N ARG A 935 34.42 -28.90 2.21
CA ARG A 935 35.38 -27.85 2.60
C ARG A 935 35.89 -27.17 1.35
N PHE A 936 35.65 -25.88 1.22
CA PHE A 936 36.16 -25.07 0.12
C PHE A 936 37.53 -24.51 0.52
N GLY A 937 38.58 -24.90 -0.17
CA GLY A 937 39.93 -24.31 -0.08
C GLY A 937 40.27 -23.58 -1.38
N VAL A 938 41.19 -22.63 -1.33
CA VAL A 938 41.55 -21.70 -2.42
C VAL A 938 41.93 -22.40 -3.76
N ASP A 939 42.25 -23.70 -3.76
CA ASP A 939 42.77 -24.41 -4.94
C ASP A 939 41.80 -25.39 -5.60
N GLU A 940 40.64 -25.72 -5.02
CA GLU A 940 39.78 -26.83 -5.53
C GLU A 940 38.72 -26.40 -6.54
N PHE A 941 38.39 -25.11 -6.66
CA PHE A 941 37.40 -24.62 -7.63
C PHE A 941 37.76 -24.86 -9.11
N LYS A 942 39.00 -25.19 -9.42
CA LYS A 942 39.45 -25.45 -10.80
C LYS A 942 39.17 -26.87 -11.31
N LYS A 943 38.67 -27.80 -10.48
CA LYS A 943 38.54 -29.21 -10.84
C LYS A 943 37.16 -29.84 -10.69
N THR A 944 36.16 -29.14 -10.20
CA THR A 944 34.80 -29.72 -10.08
C THR A 944 33.92 -29.27 -11.23
N THR A 945 34.00 -29.94 -12.36
CA THR A 945 32.91 -30.10 -13.30
C THR A 945 31.84 -30.96 -12.61
N LEU A 946 30.67 -30.38 -12.35
CA LEU A 946 29.49 -31.11 -11.84
C LEU A 946 28.95 -32.07 -12.90
#